data_c6252dcea89d6945a444c655725cfa53
#
_entry.id   c6252dcea89d6945a444c655725cfa53
#
_cell.length_a   1.000
_cell.length_b   1.000
_cell.length_c   1.000
_cell.angle_alpha   90.00
_cell.angle_beta   90.00
_cell.angle_gamma   90.00
#
_symmetry.space_group_name_H-M   'P 1'
#
loop_
_entity.id
_entity.type
_entity.pdbx_description
1 polymer ?
#
loop_
_entity_poly.entity_id
_entity_poly.type
_entity_poly.pdbx_seq_one_letter_code
_entity_poly.pdbx_strand_id
1 'polypeptide(L)'
;MAIKINTEKRIFTLETKHTMYQMQADTYGVLRHLWYGAKTGCDMSYLQDYPDVGFSGNPHDAGNDRTYSLDTLPLEYAGAGIGDFRVPAVEAVHADGSCALDLRYYSHTVKQGKYAIAGLPALYAGEDEAETLEVVLRDTASAVEVTLKYGVLPELDIVTRCAEIRNLGEAPVTLTKAASLCLDMGQGSWEWIHFYGRHAMERQAERRPLLHGIQESSSTRGTSSHHQNPTVLLCTPDCTETSGACVGAALVYSGSHQTKIECDQLGQVRVVMGIHPDLFRWELGAGERFATPEVLLSYSSTGLETLSHQFHRAIREHICRGKYQLAERPVLINNWEATYFGFDTEKILHIAEEAARLGVDMLVLDDGWFGKRDDDCSGLGDWFVNEKKLSGGLYDLVEKIKAMGMRFGIWFEPEMISEDSDLYRAHPDWAIRIPERSPMRGRYQLVLDMTNPEVQEYLFRVMSEVLHSADISYVKWDMNRSISDWYTQTLPADRQGEMPHRYVLGLYALLERLTAAFPEVLFEGCSGGGGRFDAGMLYYCPQIWCSDDTDARERTKIQYGTSFFYPVSAVGSHVSTVPNHQTGRITPFETRAVTAMAGSFGYELDLNLLSDAEKQAVTEQIQQFKAYGPLIHNGRYYRLTNPMTDAEAIWAFAAQDGSEILVQGMIFHAEANTLRHQVKLRGLCAKKQYRLDGTEQVYTGAALMAGGVLLPKAWGDYTPVSMHFTEV
;
A
#
# COMPACT_ATOMS: atom_id res chain seq x y z
N MET A 1 -28.25 -8.07 6.64
CA MET A 1 -28.19 -6.93 5.72
C MET A 1 -27.34 -5.84 6.36
N ALA A 2 -26.23 -5.52 5.70
CA ALA A 2 -25.32 -4.45 6.10
C ALA A 2 -25.84 -3.07 5.64
N ILE A 3 -26.68 -3.04 4.61
CA ILE A 3 -27.23 -1.82 4.04
C ILE A 3 -28.73 -1.72 4.38
N LYS A 4 -29.10 -0.61 5.02
CA LYS A 4 -30.49 -0.28 5.41
C LYS A 4 -30.90 1.04 4.78
N ILE A 5 -32.11 1.11 4.24
CA ILE A 5 -32.62 2.30 3.58
C ILE A 5 -33.93 2.73 4.22
N ASN A 6 -33.96 3.96 4.73
CA ASN A 6 -35.18 4.63 5.07
C ASN A 6 -35.69 5.36 3.82
N THR A 7 -36.68 4.80 3.15
CA THR A 7 -37.22 5.32 1.88
C THR A 7 -37.99 6.63 2.05
N GLU A 8 -38.59 6.87 3.18
CA GLU A 8 -39.35 8.11 3.44
C GLU A 8 -38.40 9.31 3.59
N LYS A 9 -37.34 9.13 4.38
CA LYS A 9 -36.34 10.18 4.61
C LYS A 9 -35.18 10.13 3.61
N ARG A 10 -35.12 9.14 2.73
CA ARG A 10 -34.00 8.83 1.82
C ARG A 10 -32.65 8.79 2.52
N ILE A 11 -32.60 8.09 3.68
CA ILE A 11 -31.39 7.87 4.46
C ILE A 11 -30.85 6.48 4.14
N PHE A 12 -29.57 6.42 3.78
CA PHE A 12 -28.80 5.21 3.53
C PHE A 12 -27.88 4.96 4.70
N THR A 13 -28.00 3.81 5.34
CA THR A 13 -27.18 3.40 6.48
C THR A 13 -26.39 2.16 6.10
N LEU A 14 -25.07 2.26 6.13
CA LEU A 14 -24.13 1.18 5.92
C LEU A 14 -23.58 0.77 7.28
N GLU A 15 -23.83 -0.46 7.69
CA GLU A 15 -23.43 -0.97 9.01
C GLU A 15 -22.40 -2.09 8.86
N THR A 16 -21.32 -1.96 9.59
CA THR A 16 -20.41 -3.06 9.85
C THR A 16 -20.64 -3.62 11.26
N LYS A 17 -19.73 -4.46 11.75
CA LYS A 17 -19.83 -5.01 13.10
C LYS A 17 -19.80 -3.92 14.16
N HIS A 18 -18.90 -2.95 14.04
CA HIS A 18 -18.68 -1.90 15.05
C HIS A 18 -18.88 -0.48 14.52
N THR A 19 -19.02 -0.30 13.21
CA THR A 19 -19.08 1.04 12.60
C THR A 19 -20.38 1.26 11.82
N MET A 20 -20.69 2.52 11.59
CA MET A 20 -21.85 2.95 10.81
C MET A 20 -21.47 4.15 9.95
N TYR A 21 -21.87 4.09 8.68
CA TYR A 21 -21.74 5.18 7.71
C TYR A 21 -23.16 5.59 7.26
N GLN A 22 -23.53 6.87 7.38
CA GLN A 22 -24.83 7.35 7.00
C GLN A 22 -24.76 8.55 6.04
N MET A 23 -25.66 8.54 5.06
CA MET A 23 -25.86 9.64 4.12
C MET A 23 -27.34 9.83 3.84
N GLN A 24 -27.72 11.00 3.37
CA GLN A 24 -29.10 11.36 3.05
C GLN A 24 -29.21 12.11 1.74
N ALA A 25 -30.14 11.72 0.86
CA ALA A 25 -30.59 12.56 -0.22
C ALA A 25 -31.74 13.44 0.30
N ASP A 26 -31.49 14.73 0.47
CA ASP A 26 -32.45 15.66 1.06
C ASP A 26 -33.61 16.04 0.11
N THR A 27 -34.43 17.01 0.51
CA THR A 27 -35.61 17.45 -0.26
C THR A 27 -35.26 18.13 -1.57
N TYR A 28 -34.06 18.71 -1.68
CA TYR A 28 -33.53 19.33 -2.90
C TYR A 28 -32.69 18.36 -3.76
N GLY A 29 -32.58 17.10 -3.33
CA GLY A 29 -31.79 16.08 -4.02
C GLY A 29 -30.27 16.17 -3.76
N VAL A 30 -29.82 17.01 -2.84
CA VAL A 30 -28.40 17.06 -2.44
C VAL A 30 -28.07 15.83 -1.61
N LEU A 31 -27.02 15.09 -1.96
CA LEU A 31 -26.57 13.95 -1.19
C LEU A 31 -25.61 14.43 -0.10
N ARG A 32 -26.08 14.41 1.14
CA ARG A 32 -25.34 14.87 2.31
C ARG A 32 -24.71 13.73 3.08
N HIS A 33 -23.50 13.95 3.60
CA HIS A 33 -22.91 13.09 4.60
C HIS A 33 -23.54 13.35 5.97
N LEU A 34 -23.93 12.31 6.70
CA LEU A 34 -24.50 12.46 8.04
C LEU A 34 -23.56 11.99 9.15
N TRP A 35 -22.90 10.86 8.94
CA TRP A 35 -22.09 10.21 9.98
C TRP A 35 -21.14 9.17 9.42
N TYR A 36 -19.91 9.14 9.90
CA TYR A 36 -19.03 7.98 9.83
C TYR A 36 -18.33 7.82 11.18
N GLY A 37 -18.56 6.70 11.86
CA GLY A 37 -18.03 6.48 13.19
C GLY A 37 -18.54 5.20 13.85
N ALA A 38 -18.52 5.17 15.18
CA ALA A 38 -19.07 4.05 15.95
C ALA A 38 -20.54 3.81 15.61
N LYS A 39 -20.95 2.55 15.64
CA LYS A 39 -22.32 2.13 15.39
C LYS A 39 -23.25 2.62 16.51
N THR A 40 -24.16 3.53 16.16
CA THR A 40 -25.09 4.14 17.12
C THR A 40 -26.49 3.51 17.09
N GLY A 41 -26.86 2.92 15.94
CA GLY A 41 -28.22 2.40 15.72
C GLY A 41 -29.30 3.49 15.56
N CYS A 42 -28.88 4.77 15.45
CA CYS A 42 -29.77 5.93 15.32
C CYS A 42 -29.68 6.60 13.95
N ASP A 43 -30.74 7.34 13.59
CA ASP A 43 -30.72 8.35 12.54
C ASP A 43 -29.91 9.56 13.04
N MET A 44 -28.78 9.83 12.39
CA MET A 44 -27.85 10.89 12.77
C MET A 44 -28.17 12.25 12.12
N SER A 45 -29.27 12.35 11.38
CA SER A 45 -29.66 13.61 10.71
C SER A 45 -29.91 14.77 11.69
N TYR A 46 -30.15 14.49 12.98
CA TYR A 46 -30.31 15.51 14.00
C TYR A 46 -29.03 16.32 14.31
N LEU A 47 -27.86 15.86 13.83
CA LEU A 47 -26.60 16.59 13.98
C LEU A 47 -26.41 17.68 12.90
N GLN A 48 -27.30 17.73 11.91
CA GLN A 48 -27.22 18.72 10.85
C GLN A 48 -27.72 20.07 11.38
N ASP A 49 -26.83 21.06 11.39
CA ASP A 49 -27.14 22.46 11.70
C ASP A 49 -27.08 23.31 10.43
N TYR A 50 -27.90 24.32 10.38
CA TYR A 50 -28.06 25.21 9.23
C TYR A 50 -27.86 26.67 9.64
N PRO A 51 -26.62 27.11 9.89
CA PRO A 51 -26.35 28.46 10.30
C PRO A 51 -26.60 29.44 9.14
N ASP A 52 -27.16 30.63 9.45
CA ASP A 52 -27.14 31.77 8.51
C ASP A 52 -25.70 32.34 8.48
N VAL A 53 -24.93 31.98 7.45
CA VAL A 53 -23.53 32.39 7.28
C VAL A 53 -23.41 33.72 6.51
N GLY A 54 -24.51 34.43 6.33
CA GLY A 54 -24.52 35.80 5.82
C GLY A 54 -24.29 35.90 4.32
N PHE A 55 -23.06 35.85 3.84
CA PHE A 55 -22.69 36.08 2.45
C PHE A 55 -22.55 34.81 1.60
N SER A 56 -22.70 33.65 2.17
CA SER A 56 -22.69 32.38 1.42
C SER A 56 -23.95 32.27 0.56
N GLY A 57 -23.77 31.80 -0.68
CA GLY A 57 -24.85 31.55 -1.60
C GLY A 57 -25.72 30.37 -1.15
N ASN A 58 -27.02 30.44 -1.49
CA ASN A 58 -27.92 29.31 -1.33
C ASN A 58 -28.50 28.89 -2.70
N PRO A 59 -28.76 27.61 -2.93
CA PRO A 59 -29.36 27.11 -4.16
C PRO A 59 -30.71 27.78 -4.42
N HIS A 60 -31.02 28.08 -5.68
CA HIS A 60 -32.28 28.70 -6.09
C HIS A 60 -33.50 27.94 -5.53
N ASP A 61 -33.44 26.61 -5.47
CA ASP A 61 -34.53 25.75 -4.99
C ASP A 61 -34.84 25.95 -3.51
N ALA A 62 -33.88 26.43 -2.71
CA ALA A 62 -34.10 26.79 -1.30
C ALA A 62 -34.86 28.13 -1.13
N GLY A 63 -35.11 28.88 -2.20
CA GLY A 63 -35.85 30.13 -2.17
C GLY A 63 -35.14 31.17 -1.30
N ASN A 64 -35.85 31.69 -0.30
CA ASN A 64 -35.32 32.71 0.62
C ASN A 64 -34.66 32.13 1.89
N ASP A 65 -34.50 30.82 1.97
CA ASP A 65 -33.87 30.17 3.12
C ASP A 65 -32.34 30.32 3.07
N ARG A 66 -31.83 31.34 3.74
CA ARG A 66 -30.39 31.62 3.84
C ARG A 66 -29.61 30.66 4.74
N THR A 67 -30.33 29.81 5.51
CA THR A 67 -29.67 28.79 6.32
C THR A 67 -29.31 27.55 5.51
N TYR A 68 -29.86 27.39 4.29
CA TYR A 68 -29.50 26.28 3.40
C TYR A 68 -28.40 26.72 2.43
N SER A 69 -27.14 26.43 2.78
CA SER A 69 -25.98 26.78 1.96
C SER A 69 -25.07 25.57 1.77
N LEU A 70 -24.67 25.29 0.53
CA LEU A 70 -23.73 24.22 0.20
C LEU A 70 -22.35 24.45 0.80
N ASP A 71 -21.99 25.70 1.11
CA ASP A 71 -20.72 26.08 1.73
C ASP A 71 -20.57 25.57 3.18
N THR A 72 -21.68 25.21 3.83
CA THR A 72 -21.69 24.74 5.22
C THR A 72 -22.20 23.31 5.39
N LEU A 73 -22.95 22.81 4.41
CA LEU A 73 -23.51 21.47 4.47
C LEU A 73 -22.44 20.40 4.21
N PRO A 74 -22.37 19.33 5.01
CA PRO A 74 -21.51 18.22 4.71
C PRO A 74 -22.02 17.46 3.48
N LEU A 75 -21.19 17.39 2.44
CA LEU A 75 -21.52 16.77 1.16
C LEU A 75 -20.84 15.40 1.01
N GLU A 76 -21.54 14.49 0.36
CA GLU A 76 -21.02 13.16 0.09
C GLU A 76 -20.08 13.14 -1.12
N TYR A 77 -20.33 13.96 -2.15
CA TYR A 77 -19.48 14.07 -3.34
C TYR A 77 -19.66 15.46 -3.98
N ALA A 78 -18.82 16.38 -3.59
CA ALA A 78 -18.93 17.79 -4.00
C ALA A 78 -18.47 18.00 -5.44
N GLY A 79 -19.34 18.56 -6.29
CA GLY A 79 -18.98 19.11 -7.61
C GLY A 79 -18.44 20.54 -7.47
N ALA A 80 -17.59 20.95 -8.39
CA ALA A 80 -17.08 22.32 -8.44
C ALA A 80 -18.12 23.32 -8.93
N GLY A 81 -18.00 24.60 -8.53
CA GLY A 81 -18.70 25.75 -9.13
C GLY A 81 -20.15 25.94 -8.72
N ILE A 82 -20.67 25.28 -7.69
CA ILE A 82 -22.07 25.26 -7.29
C ILE A 82 -22.36 25.97 -5.95
N GLY A 83 -21.36 26.66 -5.38
CA GLY A 83 -21.51 27.40 -4.12
C GLY A 83 -21.00 26.63 -2.87
N ASP A 84 -20.41 25.46 -3.02
CA ASP A 84 -19.47 24.87 -2.07
C ASP A 84 -18.06 25.32 -2.47
N PHE A 85 -17.38 26.07 -1.61
CA PHE A 85 -16.05 26.64 -1.90
C PHE A 85 -14.90 25.81 -1.30
N ARG A 86 -15.23 24.73 -0.61
CA ARG A 86 -14.24 23.75 -0.12
C ARG A 86 -13.71 22.90 -1.26
N VAL A 87 -12.65 22.13 -1.00
CA VAL A 87 -12.02 21.24 -2.00
C VAL A 87 -13.08 20.33 -2.65
N PRO A 88 -13.32 20.44 -3.98
CA PRO A 88 -14.28 19.59 -4.67
C PRO A 88 -13.73 18.18 -4.90
N ALA A 89 -14.64 17.20 -5.02
CA ALA A 89 -14.32 15.83 -5.41
C ALA A 89 -14.18 15.65 -6.92
N VAL A 90 -14.97 16.39 -7.70
CA VAL A 90 -14.98 16.31 -9.16
C VAL A 90 -15.00 17.70 -9.78
N GLU A 91 -14.19 17.85 -10.83
CA GLU A 91 -14.12 19.05 -11.66
C GLU A 91 -14.20 18.64 -13.13
N ALA A 92 -14.99 19.36 -13.90
CA ALA A 92 -15.17 19.11 -15.32
C ALA A 92 -15.25 20.44 -16.11
N VAL A 93 -14.84 20.38 -17.36
CA VAL A 93 -15.04 21.46 -18.36
C VAL A 93 -16.00 20.91 -19.40
N HIS A 94 -17.14 21.55 -19.55
CA HIS A 94 -18.15 21.21 -20.54
C HIS A 94 -17.82 21.81 -21.92
N ALA A 95 -18.46 21.30 -22.95
CA ALA A 95 -18.19 21.72 -24.34
C ALA A 95 -18.41 23.22 -24.59
N ASP A 96 -19.27 23.90 -23.82
CA ASP A 96 -19.50 25.34 -23.85
C ASP A 96 -18.49 26.15 -23.03
N GLY A 97 -17.53 25.48 -22.38
CA GLY A 97 -16.51 26.08 -21.53
C GLY A 97 -16.94 26.31 -20.07
N SER A 98 -18.17 25.99 -19.70
CA SER A 98 -18.64 26.08 -18.31
C SER A 98 -17.97 25.00 -17.44
N CYS A 99 -17.82 25.28 -16.12
CA CYS A 99 -17.12 24.40 -15.18
C CYS A 99 -17.97 24.01 -13.95
N ALA A 100 -19.26 24.42 -13.93
CA ALA A 100 -20.13 24.08 -12.81
C ALA A 100 -20.71 22.66 -12.96
N LEU A 101 -20.78 21.93 -11.86
CA LEU A 101 -21.30 20.56 -11.84
C LEU A 101 -22.24 20.36 -10.64
N ASP A 102 -23.56 20.49 -10.87
CA ASP A 102 -24.60 20.38 -9.84
C ASP A 102 -25.17 18.95 -9.79
N LEU A 103 -24.52 18.10 -9.02
CA LEU A 103 -24.86 16.68 -8.88
C LEU A 103 -26.01 16.49 -7.89
N ARG A 104 -27.17 16.03 -8.39
CA ARG A 104 -28.36 15.75 -7.58
C ARG A 104 -28.70 14.27 -7.60
N TYR A 105 -29.18 13.76 -6.47
CA TYR A 105 -29.65 12.37 -6.34
C TYR A 105 -30.69 12.05 -7.41
N TYR A 106 -30.46 10.93 -8.10
CA TYR A 106 -31.38 10.43 -9.12
C TYR A 106 -32.00 9.08 -8.71
N SER A 107 -31.17 8.11 -8.34
CA SER A 107 -31.62 6.76 -7.96
C SER A 107 -30.59 6.04 -7.11
N HIS A 108 -30.95 4.87 -6.59
CA HIS A 108 -30.02 3.98 -5.91
C HIS A 108 -30.37 2.52 -6.18
N THR A 109 -29.38 1.63 -6.02
CA THR A 109 -29.56 0.16 -6.01
C THR A 109 -28.73 -0.46 -4.93
N VAL A 110 -29.21 -1.58 -4.37
CA VAL A 110 -28.44 -2.45 -3.47
C VAL A 110 -28.27 -3.80 -4.14
N LYS A 111 -27.05 -4.30 -4.11
CA LYS A 111 -26.66 -5.58 -4.72
C LYS A 111 -25.95 -6.43 -3.67
N GLN A 112 -26.16 -7.75 -3.77
CA GLN A 112 -25.36 -8.70 -3.00
C GLN A 112 -23.96 -8.79 -3.58
N GLY A 113 -22.96 -9.02 -2.72
CA GLY A 113 -21.54 -9.10 -3.11
C GLY A 113 -20.88 -7.74 -3.29
N LYS A 114 -19.59 -7.80 -3.56
CA LYS A 114 -18.72 -6.65 -3.76
C LYS A 114 -18.62 -6.28 -5.24
N TYR A 115 -18.71 -4.99 -5.56
CA TYR A 115 -18.47 -4.51 -6.93
C TYR A 115 -16.99 -4.70 -7.35
N ALA A 116 -16.76 -4.83 -8.65
CA ALA A 116 -15.44 -4.77 -9.27
C ALA A 116 -15.30 -3.48 -10.10
N ILE A 117 -14.08 -3.07 -10.38
CA ILE A 117 -13.76 -1.92 -11.23
C ILE A 117 -12.94 -2.43 -12.43
N ALA A 118 -13.45 -2.21 -13.62
CA ALA A 118 -12.77 -2.69 -14.82
C ALA A 118 -11.39 -2.05 -15.00
N GLY A 119 -10.35 -2.88 -15.15
CA GLY A 119 -8.97 -2.44 -15.37
C GLY A 119 -8.23 -1.90 -14.14
N LEU A 120 -8.87 -1.86 -12.98
CA LEU A 120 -8.28 -1.38 -11.73
C LEU A 120 -8.35 -2.46 -10.64
N PRO A 121 -7.33 -2.57 -9.79
CA PRO A 121 -7.41 -3.39 -8.59
C PRO A 121 -8.48 -2.86 -7.65
N ALA A 122 -9.19 -3.76 -7.00
CA ALA A 122 -10.20 -3.46 -6.00
C ALA A 122 -10.25 -4.59 -4.96
N LEU A 123 -10.64 -4.27 -3.74
CA LEU A 123 -10.92 -5.28 -2.73
C LEU A 123 -12.01 -6.23 -3.24
N TYR A 124 -11.77 -7.53 -3.15
CA TYR A 124 -12.72 -8.56 -3.55
C TYR A 124 -13.29 -9.30 -2.33
N ALA A 125 -14.51 -9.80 -2.47
CA ALA A 125 -15.18 -10.59 -1.44
C ALA A 125 -16.19 -11.54 -2.08
N GLY A 126 -16.53 -12.61 -1.37
CA GLY A 126 -17.60 -13.51 -1.75
C GLY A 126 -18.99 -12.83 -1.71
N GLU A 127 -19.96 -13.45 -2.37
CA GLU A 127 -21.33 -12.92 -2.40
C GLU A 127 -21.93 -12.75 -0.99
N ASP A 128 -21.60 -13.65 -0.06
CA ASP A 128 -22.11 -13.65 1.30
C ASP A 128 -21.33 -12.74 2.26
N GLU A 129 -20.18 -12.21 1.83
CA GLU A 129 -19.27 -11.43 2.69
C GLU A 129 -19.50 -9.93 2.58
N ALA A 130 -20.18 -9.46 1.53
CA ALA A 130 -20.34 -8.05 1.24
C ALA A 130 -21.71 -7.72 0.65
N GLU A 131 -22.11 -6.45 0.80
CA GLU A 131 -23.19 -5.82 0.05
C GLU A 131 -22.67 -4.56 -0.64
N THR A 132 -23.22 -4.22 -1.80
CA THR A 132 -22.90 -3.02 -2.55
C THR A 132 -24.09 -2.08 -2.63
N LEU A 133 -23.90 -0.81 -2.21
CA LEU A 133 -24.81 0.29 -2.52
C LEU A 133 -24.26 1.08 -3.70
N GLU A 134 -25.09 1.31 -4.71
CA GLU A 134 -24.83 2.26 -5.79
C GLU A 134 -25.80 3.43 -5.66
N VAL A 135 -25.29 4.66 -5.57
CA VAL A 135 -26.08 5.90 -5.56
C VAL A 135 -25.76 6.68 -6.82
N VAL A 136 -26.78 6.94 -7.62
CA VAL A 136 -26.66 7.68 -8.88
C VAL A 136 -27.01 9.14 -8.64
N LEU A 137 -26.09 10.01 -9.01
CA LEU A 137 -26.25 11.46 -9.04
C LEU A 137 -26.23 11.95 -10.48
N ARG A 138 -26.98 12.98 -10.80
CA ARG A 138 -27.00 13.60 -12.14
C ARG A 138 -26.96 15.10 -12.06
N ASP A 139 -26.20 15.69 -12.94
CA ASP A 139 -26.37 17.06 -13.37
C ASP A 139 -27.21 17.07 -14.66
N THR A 140 -28.43 17.55 -14.57
CA THR A 140 -29.37 17.52 -15.70
C THR A 140 -29.04 18.58 -16.74
N ALA A 141 -28.33 19.67 -16.38
CA ALA A 141 -27.95 20.73 -17.29
C ALA A 141 -26.77 20.31 -18.18
N SER A 142 -25.77 19.63 -17.60
CA SER A 142 -24.57 19.20 -18.32
C SER A 142 -24.62 17.77 -18.82
N ALA A 143 -25.68 17.01 -18.50
CA ALA A 143 -25.86 15.60 -18.84
C ALA A 143 -24.73 14.69 -18.30
N VAL A 144 -24.16 15.03 -17.15
CA VAL A 144 -23.17 14.21 -16.44
C VAL A 144 -23.85 13.37 -15.37
N GLU A 145 -23.51 12.09 -15.33
CA GLU A 145 -23.95 11.14 -14.30
C GLU A 145 -22.74 10.68 -13.49
N VAL A 146 -22.89 10.62 -12.17
CA VAL A 146 -21.91 10.02 -11.25
C VAL A 146 -22.57 8.92 -10.47
N THR A 147 -22.05 7.70 -10.55
CA THR A 147 -22.45 6.58 -9.71
C THR A 147 -21.43 6.39 -8.60
N LEU A 148 -21.82 6.67 -7.36
CA LEU A 148 -21.01 6.37 -6.18
C LEU A 148 -21.26 4.92 -5.77
N LYS A 149 -20.21 4.13 -5.66
CA LYS A 149 -20.27 2.72 -5.26
C LYS A 149 -19.66 2.55 -3.88
N TYR A 150 -20.41 1.92 -2.99
CA TYR A 150 -19.99 1.58 -1.64
C TYR A 150 -20.06 0.08 -1.46
N GLY A 151 -18.92 -0.56 -1.18
CA GLY A 151 -18.88 -1.96 -0.74
C GLY A 151 -18.81 -2.00 0.78
N VAL A 152 -19.66 -2.78 1.41
CA VAL A 152 -19.73 -2.93 2.87
C VAL A 152 -19.32 -4.33 3.22
N LEU A 153 -18.25 -4.47 4.02
CA LEU A 153 -17.74 -5.75 4.53
C LEU A 153 -17.88 -5.77 6.06
N PRO A 154 -19.01 -6.31 6.57
CA PRO A 154 -19.35 -6.18 7.99
C PRO A 154 -18.32 -6.78 8.94
N GLU A 155 -17.81 -7.96 8.66
CA GLU A 155 -16.89 -8.70 9.53
C GLU A 155 -15.45 -8.12 9.55
N LEU A 156 -15.13 -7.24 8.59
CA LEU A 156 -13.84 -6.57 8.51
C LEU A 156 -13.86 -5.15 9.08
N ASP A 157 -15.05 -4.59 9.36
CA ASP A 157 -15.24 -3.15 9.65
C ASP A 157 -14.70 -2.26 8.53
N ILE A 158 -14.87 -2.68 7.27
CA ILE A 158 -14.40 -1.96 6.07
C ILE A 158 -15.61 -1.49 5.26
N VAL A 159 -15.53 -0.24 4.82
CA VAL A 159 -16.35 0.32 3.74
C VAL A 159 -15.42 0.69 2.61
N THR A 160 -15.74 0.23 1.39
CA THR A 160 -14.98 0.63 0.19
C THR A 160 -15.76 1.64 -0.62
N ARG A 161 -15.06 2.49 -1.37
CA ARG A 161 -15.67 3.54 -2.16
C ARG A 161 -14.93 3.79 -3.47
N CYS A 162 -15.70 4.01 -4.56
CA CYS A 162 -15.22 4.60 -5.81
C CYS A 162 -16.36 5.39 -6.48
N ALA A 163 -16.03 6.15 -7.52
CA ALA A 163 -16.98 6.86 -8.36
C ALA A 163 -16.85 6.42 -9.83
N GLU A 164 -17.96 6.25 -10.52
CA GLU A 164 -18.01 6.08 -11.98
C GLU A 164 -18.71 7.30 -12.57
N ILE A 165 -18.00 8.03 -13.44
CA ILE A 165 -18.49 9.26 -14.08
C ILE A 165 -18.81 8.94 -15.52
N ARG A 166 -20.00 9.33 -15.98
CA ARG A 166 -20.48 9.05 -17.34
C ARG A 166 -20.99 10.32 -18.00
N ASN A 167 -20.63 10.51 -19.26
CA ASN A 167 -21.23 11.52 -20.12
C ASN A 167 -22.51 10.94 -20.77
N LEU A 168 -23.66 11.48 -20.43
CA LEU A 168 -24.96 11.12 -21.02
C LEU A 168 -25.32 11.99 -22.23
N GLY A 169 -24.58 13.08 -22.46
CA GLY A 169 -24.76 14.01 -23.56
C GLY A 169 -24.06 13.56 -24.84
N GLU A 170 -24.26 14.34 -25.91
CA GLU A 170 -23.59 14.10 -27.19
C GLU A 170 -22.25 14.85 -27.31
N ALA A 171 -22.12 15.98 -26.62
CA ALA A 171 -20.88 16.77 -26.61
C ALA A 171 -19.87 16.23 -25.59
N PRO A 172 -18.56 16.33 -25.86
CA PRO A 172 -17.54 15.83 -24.94
C PRO A 172 -17.49 16.62 -23.63
N VAL A 173 -17.11 15.94 -22.55
CA VAL A 173 -16.85 16.52 -21.23
C VAL A 173 -15.43 16.16 -20.81
N THR A 174 -14.63 17.16 -20.42
CA THR A 174 -13.26 16.93 -19.95
C THR A 174 -13.22 16.97 -18.44
N LEU A 175 -12.89 15.82 -17.81
CA LEU A 175 -12.61 15.76 -16.39
C LEU A 175 -11.21 16.32 -16.11
N THR A 176 -11.12 17.30 -15.20
CA THR A 176 -9.84 17.85 -14.72
C THR A 176 -9.51 17.37 -13.32
N LYS A 177 -10.52 16.80 -12.60
CA LYS A 177 -10.37 16.11 -11.32
C LYS A 177 -11.45 15.06 -11.16
N ALA A 178 -11.08 13.89 -10.65
CA ALA A 178 -11.99 12.80 -10.30
C ALA A 178 -11.46 12.09 -9.06
N ALA A 179 -11.93 12.49 -7.89
CA ALA A 179 -11.55 11.86 -6.64
C ALA A 179 -12.35 10.58 -6.38
N SER A 180 -11.73 9.63 -5.71
CA SER A 180 -12.37 8.39 -5.26
C SER A 180 -13.18 8.59 -3.99
N LEU A 181 -12.71 9.48 -3.11
CA LEU A 181 -13.27 9.79 -1.81
C LEU A 181 -13.49 11.29 -1.66
N CYS A 182 -14.63 11.65 -1.13
CA CYS A 182 -14.92 12.92 -0.44
C CYS A 182 -15.63 12.52 0.87
N LEU A 183 -15.03 12.84 2.00
CA LEU A 183 -15.56 12.52 3.32
C LEU A 183 -15.60 13.79 4.16
N ASP A 184 -16.80 14.28 4.43
CA ASP A 184 -17.03 15.41 5.30
C ASP A 184 -17.25 14.90 6.73
N MET A 185 -16.34 15.27 7.61
CA MET A 185 -16.44 14.98 9.04
C MET A 185 -16.95 16.20 9.77
N GLY A 186 -17.76 16.00 10.79
CA GLY A 186 -18.25 17.10 11.62
C GLY A 186 -17.14 17.89 12.33
N GLN A 187 -17.54 18.92 13.07
CA GLN A 187 -16.61 19.67 13.91
C GLN A 187 -15.89 18.77 14.91
N GLY A 188 -14.60 18.99 15.11
CA GLY A 188 -13.79 18.23 16.06
C GLY A 188 -12.33 18.60 16.00
N SER A 189 -11.61 18.28 17.08
CA SER A 189 -10.15 18.36 17.08
C SER A 189 -9.59 17.06 16.53
N TRP A 190 -8.91 17.16 15.42
CA TRP A 190 -8.29 16.01 14.76
C TRP A 190 -6.79 16.22 14.64
N GLU A 191 -6.05 15.14 14.69
CA GLU A 191 -4.64 15.05 14.37
C GLU A 191 -4.44 14.13 13.17
N TRP A 192 -3.48 14.45 12.34
CA TRP A 192 -3.12 13.68 11.17
C TRP A 192 -1.84 12.90 11.41
N ILE A 193 -1.89 11.58 11.26
CA ILE A 193 -0.72 10.73 11.16
C ILE A 193 -0.39 10.57 9.68
N HIS A 194 0.75 11.14 9.29
CA HIS A 194 1.25 11.27 7.95
C HIS A 194 2.45 10.35 7.73
N PHE A 195 2.51 9.71 6.57
CA PHE A 195 3.57 8.77 6.22
C PHE A 195 4.41 9.35 5.09
N TYR A 196 5.40 10.14 5.43
CA TYR A 196 6.33 10.75 4.50
C TYR A 196 7.62 9.93 4.40
N GLY A 197 8.51 10.28 3.46
CA GLY A 197 9.80 9.63 3.37
C GLY A 197 10.64 10.08 2.19
N ARG A 198 11.60 9.23 1.89
CA ARG A 198 12.47 9.29 0.73
C ARG A 198 12.98 7.89 0.41
N HIS A 199 13.70 7.70 -0.70
CA HIS A 199 14.42 6.46 -0.95
C HIS A 199 15.27 6.06 0.27
N ALA A 200 15.20 4.81 0.66
CA ALA A 200 15.86 4.22 1.82
C ALA A 200 15.45 4.79 3.19
N MET A 201 14.33 5.53 3.27
CA MET A 201 13.71 6.03 4.51
C MET A 201 12.20 6.23 4.30
N GLU A 202 11.53 5.23 3.82
CA GLU A 202 10.11 5.26 3.48
C GLU A 202 9.21 5.25 4.71
N ARG A 203 8.01 5.77 4.57
CA ARG A 203 6.89 5.70 5.53
C ARG A 203 7.26 6.07 6.96
N GLN A 204 7.95 7.21 7.12
CA GLN A 204 8.21 7.80 8.44
C GLN A 204 6.90 8.35 8.98
N ALA A 205 6.45 7.84 10.13
CA ALA A 205 5.20 8.28 10.75
C ALA A 205 5.39 9.61 11.50
N GLU A 206 4.63 10.63 11.12
CA GLU A 206 4.57 11.92 11.79
C GLU A 206 3.15 12.25 12.21
N ARG A 207 2.93 12.58 13.48
CA ARG A 207 1.63 12.97 14.02
C ARG A 207 1.60 14.46 14.30
N ARG A 208 0.60 15.16 13.76
CA ARG A 208 0.44 16.61 13.91
C ARG A 208 -1.03 17.03 13.95
N PRO A 209 -1.38 18.14 14.64
CA PRO A 209 -2.74 18.65 14.66
C PRO A 209 -3.15 19.15 13.26
N LEU A 210 -4.44 19.03 12.93
CA LEU A 210 -5.01 19.70 11.76
C LEU A 210 -5.18 21.21 12.08
N LEU A 211 -4.79 22.04 11.12
CA LEU A 211 -4.92 23.49 11.19
C LEU A 211 -5.94 23.95 10.15
N HIS A 212 -6.55 25.13 10.36
CA HIS A 212 -7.42 25.77 9.37
C HIS A 212 -6.70 25.92 8.03
N GLY A 213 -7.44 25.65 6.95
CA GLY A 213 -6.92 25.61 5.61
C GLY A 213 -6.65 24.17 5.13
N ILE A 214 -5.90 24.04 4.04
CA ILE A 214 -5.67 22.77 3.36
C ILE A 214 -4.30 22.21 3.73
N GLN A 215 -4.28 20.96 4.18
CA GLN A 215 -3.09 20.15 4.29
C GLN A 215 -3.12 19.07 3.20
N GLU A 216 -1.96 18.76 2.65
CA GLU A 216 -1.87 17.87 1.50
C GLU A 216 -0.76 16.83 1.65
N SER A 217 -1.05 15.60 1.15
CA SER A 217 -0.10 14.55 0.84
C SER A 217 -0.30 14.12 -0.60
N SER A 218 0.75 14.18 -1.43
CA SER A 218 0.59 13.91 -2.85
C SER A 218 1.86 13.41 -3.52
N SER A 219 1.71 12.75 -4.68
CA SER A 219 2.79 12.36 -5.58
C SER A 219 2.40 12.69 -7.02
N THR A 220 3.29 13.39 -7.72
CA THR A 220 3.23 13.64 -9.17
C THR A 220 4.28 12.83 -9.94
N ARG A 221 4.84 11.78 -9.31
CA ARG A 221 6.00 11.03 -9.82
C ARG A 221 5.64 9.90 -10.77
N GLY A 222 4.36 9.72 -11.08
CA GLY A 222 3.87 8.57 -11.85
C GLY A 222 3.74 7.29 -11.02
N THR A 223 4.15 7.34 -9.77
CA THR A 223 4.05 6.27 -8.77
C THR A 223 3.49 6.80 -7.46
N SER A 224 3.07 5.89 -6.56
CA SER A 224 2.70 6.25 -5.19
C SER A 224 3.86 6.88 -4.40
N SER A 225 5.11 6.52 -4.71
CA SER A 225 6.39 7.11 -4.34
C SER A 225 6.88 6.84 -2.92
N HIS A 226 8.20 6.94 -2.74
CA HIS A 226 8.86 6.91 -1.42
C HIS A 226 8.49 8.09 -0.53
N HIS A 227 8.08 9.23 -1.14
CA HIS A 227 7.96 10.52 -0.45
C HIS A 227 6.64 10.65 0.28
N GLN A 228 5.57 10.07 -0.28
CA GLN A 228 4.21 10.16 0.24
C GLN A 228 3.50 8.85 -0.01
N ASN A 229 2.98 8.22 1.03
CA ASN A 229 2.18 7.01 0.87
C ASN A 229 0.71 7.36 0.60
N PRO A 230 -0.03 6.65 -0.26
CA PRO A 230 -1.42 6.93 -0.59
C PRO A 230 -2.39 6.48 0.51
N THR A 231 -2.09 6.87 1.75
CA THR A 231 -2.89 6.59 2.95
C THR A 231 -3.07 7.86 3.78
N VAL A 232 -4.17 7.92 4.51
CA VAL A 232 -4.44 8.97 5.50
C VAL A 232 -4.98 8.36 6.77
N LEU A 233 -4.50 8.83 7.93
CA LEU A 233 -5.00 8.43 9.23
C LEU A 233 -5.27 9.68 10.06
N LEU A 234 -6.54 9.89 10.39
CA LEU A 234 -6.97 10.96 11.30
C LEU A 234 -7.34 10.34 12.65
N CYS A 235 -6.96 11.00 13.73
CA CYS A 235 -7.27 10.52 15.07
C CYS A 235 -7.58 11.69 16.01
N THR A 236 -8.31 11.39 17.08
CA THR A 236 -8.52 12.37 18.16
C THR A 236 -7.23 12.60 18.93
N PRO A 237 -7.01 13.80 19.56
CA PRO A 237 -5.77 14.11 20.27
C PRO A 237 -5.42 13.13 21.41
N ASP A 238 -6.43 12.52 22.03
CA ASP A 238 -6.30 11.52 23.08
C ASP A 238 -6.11 10.08 22.55
N CYS A 239 -6.08 9.91 21.23
CA CYS A 239 -5.95 8.59 20.61
C CYS A 239 -4.55 8.01 20.84
N THR A 240 -4.54 6.75 21.29
CA THR A 240 -3.36 5.91 21.51
C THR A 240 -3.46 4.63 20.70
N GLU A 241 -2.56 3.69 20.89
CA GLU A 241 -2.69 2.35 20.29
C GLU A 241 -3.96 1.62 20.75
N THR A 242 -4.44 1.87 21.98
CA THR A 242 -5.51 1.09 22.63
C THR A 242 -6.73 1.90 23.04
N SER A 243 -6.80 3.18 22.71
CA SER A 243 -7.91 4.07 23.05
C SER A 243 -8.05 5.24 22.10
N GLY A 244 -9.20 5.90 22.11
CA GLY A 244 -9.52 7.05 21.28
C GLY A 244 -10.07 6.67 19.92
N ALA A 245 -10.60 7.66 19.20
CA ALA A 245 -11.19 7.47 17.87
C ALA A 245 -10.18 7.75 16.76
N CYS A 246 -10.23 6.94 15.71
CA CYS A 246 -9.43 7.17 14.51
C CYS A 246 -10.15 6.67 13.25
N VAL A 247 -9.85 7.33 12.14
CA VAL A 247 -10.33 7.02 10.79
C VAL A 247 -9.14 6.82 9.87
N GLY A 248 -9.12 5.72 9.13
CA GLY A 248 -8.11 5.45 8.11
C GLY A 248 -8.71 5.36 6.72
N ALA A 249 -7.96 5.83 5.72
CA ALA A 249 -8.26 5.60 4.32
C ALA A 249 -7.00 5.18 3.56
N ALA A 250 -7.13 4.19 2.67
CA ALA A 250 -6.06 3.71 1.80
C ALA A 250 -6.55 3.65 0.36
N LEU A 251 -5.85 4.34 -0.54
CA LEU A 251 -6.15 4.33 -1.97
C LEU A 251 -5.54 3.08 -2.62
N VAL A 252 -6.35 2.34 -3.35
CA VAL A 252 -5.91 1.13 -4.09
C VAL A 252 -5.42 1.57 -5.47
N TYR A 253 -4.26 2.23 -5.50
CA TYR A 253 -3.70 2.81 -6.71
C TYR A 253 -2.20 3.04 -6.60
N SER A 254 -1.45 2.74 -7.66
CA SER A 254 0.01 2.80 -7.66
C SER A 254 0.60 3.98 -8.46
N GLY A 255 -0.26 4.85 -8.99
CA GLY A 255 0.12 6.04 -9.77
C GLY A 255 0.20 7.32 -8.95
N SER A 256 0.27 8.45 -9.67
CA SER A 256 0.21 9.79 -9.07
C SER A 256 -1.10 9.99 -8.32
N HIS A 257 -1.01 10.41 -7.06
CA HIS A 257 -2.17 10.54 -6.17
C HIS A 257 -2.15 11.83 -5.37
N GLN A 258 -3.32 12.22 -4.87
CA GLN A 258 -3.47 13.38 -3.99
C GLN A 258 -4.48 13.08 -2.89
N THR A 259 -4.13 13.46 -1.66
CA THR A 259 -5.04 13.55 -0.53
C THR A 259 -4.98 14.96 0.01
N LYS A 260 -6.11 15.68 -0.01
CA LYS A 260 -6.28 16.98 0.64
C LYS A 260 -7.17 16.83 1.87
N ILE A 261 -6.72 17.42 2.97
CA ILE A 261 -7.47 17.50 4.22
C ILE A 261 -7.69 18.99 4.49
N GLU A 262 -8.92 19.44 4.36
CA GLU A 262 -9.31 20.81 4.62
C GLU A 262 -10.03 20.92 5.95
N CYS A 263 -9.54 21.79 6.82
CA CYS A 263 -10.28 22.27 7.98
C CYS A 263 -10.85 23.65 7.64
N ASP A 264 -12.15 23.73 7.48
CA ASP A 264 -12.84 24.95 7.04
C ASP A 264 -12.94 25.99 8.16
N GLN A 265 -13.53 27.16 7.82
CA GLN A 265 -13.71 28.29 8.76
C GLN A 265 -14.61 27.97 9.96
N LEU A 266 -15.41 26.89 9.87
CA LEU A 266 -16.31 26.44 10.95
C LEU A 266 -15.71 25.28 11.77
N GLY A 267 -14.49 24.82 11.41
CA GLY A 267 -13.82 23.68 12.04
C GLY A 267 -14.36 22.32 11.60
N GLN A 268 -15.08 22.28 10.47
CA GLN A 268 -15.43 21.02 9.82
C GLN A 268 -14.24 20.50 9.00
N VAL A 269 -14.10 19.19 8.88
CA VAL A 269 -12.99 18.55 8.19
C VAL A 269 -13.50 17.82 6.95
N ARG A 270 -12.91 18.14 5.79
CA ARG A 270 -13.14 17.42 4.53
C ARG A 270 -11.88 16.70 4.08
N VAL A 271 -12.00 15.41 3.80
CA VAL A 271 -10.94 14.61 3.20
C VAL A 271 -11.31 14.28 1.76
N VAL A 272 -10.46 14.69 0.81
CA VAL A 272 -10.62 14.34 -0.61
C VAL A 272 -9.39 13.58 -1.07
N MET A 273 -9.58 12.33 -1.55
CA MET A 273 -8.49 11.42 -1.95
C MET A 273 -8.77 10.81 -3.32
N GLY A 274 -7.75 10.73 -4.18
CA GLY A 274 -7.86 10.09 -5.49
C GLY A 274 -6.62 10.30 -6.36
N ILE A 275 -6.81 10.18 -7.68
CA ILE A 275 -5.78 10.48 -8.68
C ILE A 275 -5.39 11.96 -8.57
N HIS A 276 -4.08 12.24 -8.73
CA HIS A 276 -3.58 13.61 -8.71
C HIS A 276 -4.10 14.40 -9.90
N PRO A 277 -4.70 15.60 -9.69
CA PRO A 277 -5.30 16.38 -10.79
C PRO A 277 -4.25 17.06 -11.69
N ASP A 278 -3.03 17.29 -11.20
CA ASP A 278 -1.98 17.86 -12.02
C ASP A 278 -1.61 16.88 -13.15
N LEU A 279 -1.55 17.37 -14.36
CA LEU A 279 -1.36 16.60 -15.59
C LEU A 279 -2.50 15.62 -15.92
N PHE A 280 -3.58 15.59 -15.13
CA PHE A 280 -4.76 14.79 -15.39
C PHE A 280 -5.81 15.59 -16.17
N ARG A 281 -6.13 15.10 -17.36
CA ARG A 281 -7.27 15.56 -18.15
C ARG A 281 -7.81 14.33 -18.88
N TRP A 282 -9.07 14.03 -18.64
CA TRP A 282 -9.70 12.86 -19.24
C TRP A 282 -10.93 13.28 -20.02
N GLU A 283 -10.92 13.01 -21.32
CA GLU A 283 -12.05 13.33 -22.18
C GLU A 283 -13.07 12.19 -22.18
N LEU A 284 -14.32 12.54 -21.92
CA LEU A 284 -15.46 11.64 -22.02
C LEU A 284 -16.28 12.02 -23.25
N GLY A 285 -16.19 11.23 -24.32
CA GLY A 285 -17.10 11.29 -25.46
C GLY A 285 -18.52 10.85 -25.08
N ALA A 286 -19.44 10.91 -26.04
CA ALA A 286 -20.84 10.53 -25.84
C ALA A 286 -20.97 9.08 -25.33
N GLY A 287 -21.57 8.90 -24.16
CA GLY A 287 -21.79 7.62 -23.52
C GLY A 287 -20.55 7.00 -22.84
N GLU A 288 -19.36 7.61 -22.96
CA GLU A 288 -18.15 7.13 -22.32
C GLU A 288 -18.18 7.26 -20.79
N ARG A 289 -17.34 6.47 -20.14
CA ARG A 289 -17.25 6.37 -18.68
C ARG A 289 -15.80 6.46 -18.21
N PHE A 290 -15.63 7.01 -17.03
CA PHE A 290 -14.39 6.99 -16.26
C PHE A 290 -14.66 6.42 -14.88
N ALA A 291 -13.88 5.46 -14.44
CA ALA A 291 -13.94 4.91 -13.08
C ALA A 291 -12.73 5.36 -12.28
N THR A 292 -12.95 5.87 -11.07
CA THR A 292 -11.86 6.19 -10.14
C THR A 292 -11.34 4.92 -9.47
N PRO A 293 -10.06 4.90 -9.02
CA PRO A 293 -9.56 3.85 -8.14
C PRO A 293 -10.40 3.70 -6.87
N GLU A 294 -10.32 2.54 -6.23
CA GLU A 294 -11.00 2.29 -4.96
C GLU A 294 -10.27 2.92 -3.77
N VAL A 295 -11.03 3.34 -2.75
CA VAL A 295 -10.53 3.68 -1.41
C VAL A 295 -11.11 2.69 -0.41
N LEU A 296 -10.27 2.14 0.46
CA LEU A 296 -10.66 1.40 1.65
C LEU A 296 -10.81 2.37 2.82
N LEU A 297 -11.92 2.31 3.53
CA LEU A 297 -12.21 3.11 4.71
C LEU A 297 -12.40 2.21 5.92
N SER A 298 -11.81 2.60 7.05
CA SER A 298 -12.06 1.98 8.34
C SER A 298 -12.12 3.01 9.47
N TYR A 299 -12.84 2.69 10.53
CA TYR A 299 -12.96 3.48 11.75
C TYR A 299 -12.75 2.58 12.97
N SER A 300 -12.07 3.13 13.99
CA SER A 300 -11.95 2.51 15.29
C SER A 300 -12.25 3.53 16.40
N SER A 301 -13.00 3.12 17.43
CA SER A 301 -13.15 3.88 18.69
C SER A 301 -12.23 3.36 19.79
N THR A 302 -11.43 2.34 19.51
CA THR A 302 -10.56 1.65 20.48
C THR A 302 -9.09 1.75 20.13
N GLY A 303 -8.70 2.80 19.38
CA GLY A 303 -7.32 3.15 19.11
C GLY A 303 -6.77 2.65 17.77
N LEU A 304 -5.49 2.99 17.54
CA LEU A 304 -4.78 2.79 16.27
C LEU A 304 -4.54 1.31 15.95
N GLU A 305 -4.33 0.49 16.99
CA GLU A 305 -4.06 -0.94 16.83
C GLU A 305 -5.23 -1.68 16.20
N THR A 306 -6.46 -1.41 16.67
CA THR A 306 -7.68 -2.00 16.09
C THR A 306 -7.83 -1.59 14.62
N LEU A 307 -7.61 -0.31 14.31
CA LEU A 307 -7.66 0.19 12.93
C LEU A 307 -6.63 -0.53 12.04
N SER A 308 -5.39 -0.69 12.53
CA SER A 308 -4.35 -1.42 11.81
C SER A 308 -4.74 -2.87 11.55
N HIS A 309 -5.30 -3.58 12.53
CA HIS A 309 -5.75 -4.96 12.36
C HIS A 309 -6.87 -5.09 11.32
N GLN A 310 -7.79 -4.12 11.24
CA GLN A 310 -8.82 -4.08 10.21
C GLN A 310 -8.21 -3.97 8.80
N PHE A 311 -7.26 -3.04 8.60
CA PHE A 311 -6.55 -2.91 7.32
C PHE A 311 -5.67 -4.12 7.01
N HIS A 312 -4.92 -4.65 7.98
CA HIS A 312 -4.09 -5.84 7.78
C HIS A 312 -4.90 -7.02 7.28
N ARG A 313 -6.06 -7.24 7.89
CA ARG A 313 -6.95 -8.32 7.50
C ARG A 313 -7.55 -8.07 6.11
N ALA A 314 -8.05 -6.85 5.84
CA ALA A 314 -8.62 -6.50 4.55
C ALA A 314 -7.59 -6.63 3.41
N ILE A 315 -6.36 -6.16 3.62
CA ILE A 315 -5.32 -6.22 2.59
C ILE A 315 -4.83 -7.66 2.39
N ARG A 316 -4.55 -8.39 3.48
CA ARG A 316 -4.05 -9.77 3.37
C ARG A 316 -5.09 -10.71 2.76
N GLU A 317 -6.37 -10.61 3.17
CA GLU A 317 -7.39 -11.59 2.83
C GLU A 317 -8.23 -11.18 1.61
N HIS A 318 -8.26 -9.89 1.23
CA HIS A 318 -9.17 -9.36 0.23
C HIS A 318 -8.55 -8.40 -0.80
N ILE A 319 -7.25 -8.07 -0.68
CA ILE A 319 -6.47 -7.38 -1.72
C ILE A 319 -5.45 -8.34 -2.32
N CYS A 320 -4.56 -8.93 -1.50
CA CYS A 320 -3.61 -9.93 -1.97
C CYS A 320 -4.33 -11.13 -2.55
N ARG A 321 -3.84 -11.63 -3.72
CA ARG A 321 -4.49 -12.71 -4.46
C ARG A 321 -3.58 -13.92 -4.65
N GLY A 322 -4.20 -15.00 -5.13
CA GLY A 322 -3.51 -16.20 -5.59
C GLY A 322 -2.96 -17.06 -4.45
N LYS A 323 -2.11 -18.01 -4.82
CA LYS A 323 -1.53 -19.01 -3.92
C LYS A 323 -0.84 -18.38 -2.71
N TYR A 324 -0.12 -17.29 -2.94
CA TYR A 324 0.70 -16.63 -1.92
C TYR A 324 -0.05 -15.59 -1.08
N GLN A 325 -1.36 -15.52 -1.16
CA GLN A 325 -2.18 -14.71 -0.25
C GLN A 325 -1.94 -15.07 1.21
N LEU A 326 -2.03 -16.38 1.52
CA LEU A 326 -1.88 -16.91 2.89
C LEU A 326 -0.76 -17.95 3.03
N ALA A 327 -0.13 -18.38 1.92
CA ALA A 327 0.93 -19.37 1.96
C ALA A 327 2.19 -18.81 2.62
N GLU A 328 2.94 -19.71 3.27
CA GLU A 328 4.25 -19.41 3.81
C GLU A 328 5.21 -18.92 2.73
N ARG A 329 6.08 -17.99 3.10
CA ARG A 329 7.14 -17.49 2.22
C ARG A 329 8.38 -18.35 2.35
N PRO A 330 9.09 -18.65 1.24
CA PRO A 330 10.39 -19.31 1.31
C PRO A 330 11.40 -18.42 2.01
N VAL A 331 12.29 -19.01 2.81
CA VAL A 331 13.51 -18.31 3.21
C VAL A 331 14.41 -18.21 2.00
N LEU A 332 14.70 -17.00 1.55
CA LEU A 332 15.48 -16.79 0.34
C LEU A 332 16.86 -16.17 0.61
N ILE A 333 17.76 -16.30 -0.36
CA ILE A 333 18.97 -15.50 -0.47
C ILE A 333 18.94 -14.75 -1.79
N ASN A 334 19.17 -13.43 -1.73
CA ASN A 334 19.35 -12.57 -2.90
C ASN A 334 20.84 -12.24 -3.04
N ASN A 335 21.38 -12.31 -4.25
CA ASN A 335 22.81 -12.08 -4.49
C ASN A 335 23.20 -10.60 -4.61
N TRP A 336 22.26 -9.64 -4.62
CA TRP A 336 22.57 -8.25 -4.95
C TRP A 336 23.68 -7.66 -4.07
N GLU A 337 23.51 -7.58 -2.76
CA GLU A 337 24.54 -7.03 -1.86
C GLU A 337 25.79 -7.92 -1.74
N ALA A 338 25.70 -9.20 -2.13
CA ALA A 338 26.82 -10.11 -2.13
C ALA A 338 27.75 -9.92 -3.34
N THR A 339 27.23 -9.50 -4.50
CA THR A 339 27.96 -9.53 -5.75
C THR A 339 27.82 -8.28 -6.60
N TYR A 340 26.72 -7.54 -6.46
CA TYR A 340 26.27 -6.54 -7.42
C TYR A 340 26.33 -7.11 -8.85
N PHE A 341 26.90 -6.40 -9.83
CA PHE A 341 27.09 -6.89 -11.21
C PHE A 341 28.24 -7.88 -11.39
N GLY A 342 29.09 -8.07 -10.37
CA GLY A 342 30.31 -8.87 -10.44
C GLY A 342 30.11 -10.35 -10.15
N PHE A 343 29.28 -11.05 -10.94
CA PHE A 343 29.03 -12.48 -10.80
C PHE A 343 29.10 -13.23 -12.13
N ASP A 344 29.29 -14.53 -12.03
CA ASP A 344 29.18 -15.54 -13.06
C ASP A 344 28.51 -16.80 -12.52
N THR A 345 28.36 -17.84 -13.35
CA THR A 345 27.76 -19.12 -12.95
C THR A 345 28.46 -19.73 -11.75
N GLU A 346 29.80 -19.73 -11.70
CA GLU A 346 30.57 -20.38 -10.62
C GLU A 346 30.33 -19.67 -9.29
N LYS A 347 30.35 -18.34 -9.28
CA LYS A 347 30.10 -17.54 -8.07
C LYS A 347 28.69 -17.72 -7.53
N ILE A 348 27.66 -17.72 -8.41
CA ILE A 348 26.27 -17.97 -7.99
C ILE A 348 26.10 -19.37 -7.45
N LEU A 349 26.68 -20.39 -8.08
CA LEU A 349 26.65 -21.78 -7.58
C LEU A 349 27.35 -21.90 -6.24
N HIS A 350 28.49 -21.23 -6.03
CA HIS A 350 29.20 -21.24 -4.75
C HIS A 350 28.37 -20.62 -3.61
N ILE A 351 27.61 -19.55 -3.88
CA ILE A 351 26.64 -18.97 -2.92
C ILE A 351 25.51 -19.96 -2.68
N ALA A 352 24.98 -20.60 -3.74
CA ALA A 352 23.88 -21.55 -3.65
C ALA A 352 24.25 -22.80 -2.83
N GLU A 353 25.45 -23.36 -3.03
CA GLU A 353 25.95 -24.53 -2.27
C GLU A 353 25.95 -24.26 -0.77
N GLU A 354 26.49 -23.10 -0.35
CA GLU A 354 26.53 -22.75 1.06
C GLU A 354 25.12 -22.44 1.60
N ALA A 355 24.30 -21.73 0.85
CA ALA A 355 22.91 -21.44 1.20
C ALA A 355 22.08 -22.72 1.40
N ALA A 356 22.19 -23.67 0.47
CA ALA A 356 21.52 -24.97 0.57
C ALA A 356 21.98 -25.76 1.81
N ARG A 357 23.30 -25.78 2.08
CA ARG A 357 23.87 -26.43 3.24
C ARG A 357 23.33 -25.89 4.56
N LEU A 358 23.05 -24.60 4.61
CA LEU A 358 22.51 -23.89 5.79
C LEU A 358 20.98 -23.94 5.90
N GLY A 359 20.27 -24.43 4.87
CA GLY A 359 18.84 -24.67 4.90
C GLY A 359 17.99 -23.55 4.28
N VAL A 360 18.58 -22.67 3.46
CA VAL A 360 17.87 -21.68 2.64
C VAL A 360 17.04 -22.37 1.57
N ASP A 361 15.80 -21.89 1.34
CA ASP A 361 14.83 -22.55 0.46
C ASP A 361 14.92 -22.10 -1.01
N MET A 362 15.45 -20.89 -1.26
CA MET A 362 15.42 -20.26 -2.59
C MET A 362 16.63 -19.35 -2.82
N LEU A 363 17.19 -19.36 -4.02
CA LEU A 363 18.12 -18.35 -4.50
C LEU A 363 17.40 -17.42 -5.48
N VAL A 364 17.52 -16.11 -5.30
CA VAL A 364 17.02 -15.08 -6.22
C VAL A 364 18.20 -14.42 -6.91
N LEU A 365 18.26 -14.59 -8.23
CA LEU A 365 19.25 -13.92 -9.10
C LEU A 365 18.76 -12.51 -9.42
N ASP A 366 19.43 -11.52 -8.84
CA ASP A 366 19.10 -10.09 -8.98
C ASP A 366 19.67 -9.48 -10.29
N ASP A 367 19.72 -8.16 -10.42
CA ASP A 367 20.12 -7.41 -11.61
C ASP A 367 21.48 -7.87 -12.20
N GLY A 368 21.57 -7.87 -13.53
CA GLY A 368 22.83 -8.16 -14.26
C GLY A 368 22.92 -9.49 -14.98
N TRP A 369 21.85 -10.31 -15.02
CA TRP A 369 21.86 -11.63 -15.68
C TRP A 369 21.59 -11.60 -17.19
N PHE A 370 21.14 -10.47 -17.74
CA PHE A 370 20.60 -10.33 -19.10
C PHE A 370 21.42 -9.36 -19.98
N GLY A 371 21.28 -9.48 -21.30
CA GLY A 371 21.82 -8.55 -22.29
C GLY A 371 23.29 -8.20 -22.06
N LYS A 372 23.62 -6.91 -22.09
CA LYS A 372 24.94 -6.35 -21.76
C LYS A 372 24.94 -5.66 -20.39
N ARG A 373 24.13 -6.16 -19.45
CA ARG A 373 23.94 -5.57 -18.14
C ARG A 373 25.13 -5.84 -17.19
N ASP A 374 26.24 -5.10 -17.40
CA ASP A 374 27.43 -5.16 -16.56
C ASP A 374 27.54 -3.96 -15.59
N ASP A 375 26.66 -3.00 -15.74
CA ASP A 375 26.51 -1.80 -14.94
C ASP A 375 25.05 -1.28 -15.03
N ASP A 376 24.72 -0.20 -14.33
CA ASP A 376 23.37 0.39 -14.34
C ASP A 376 23.11 1.33 -15.54
N CYS A 377 24.03 1.44 -16.50
CA CYS A 377 23.92 2.34 -17.65
C CYS A 377 23.41 1.66 -18.93
N SER A 378 23.34 0.32 -18.96
CA SER A 378 23.09 -0.45 -20.18
C SER A 378 22.12 -1.61 -19.96
N GLY A 379 21.60 -2.17 -21.05
CA GLY A 379 20.93 -3.48 -21.12
C GLY A 379 19.46 -3.54 -20.72
N LEU A 380 18.88 -2.56 -19.99
CA LEU A 380 17.46 -2.60 -19.67
C LEU A 380 16.58 -2.62 -20.92
N GLY A 381 15.64 -3.55 -20.98
CA GLY A 381 14.84 -3.87 -22.15
C GLY A 381 15.26 -5.16 -22.86
N ASP A 382 16.52 -5.59 -22.74
CA ASP A 382 17.10 -6.74 -23.40
C ASP A 382 17.01 -8.00 -22.56
N TRP A 383 15.78 -8.51 -22.35
CA TRP A 383 15.48 -9.63 -21.45
C TRP A 383 15.86 -10.99 -22.02
N PHE A 384 17.11 -11.13 -22.48
CA PHE A 384 17.70 -12.40 -22.90
C PHE A 384 18.97 -12.69 -22.09
N VAL A 385 19.21 -13.96 -21.81
CA VAL A 385 20.27 -14.42 -20.93
C VAL A 385 21.65 -13.99 -21.44
N ASN A 386 22.47 -13.42 -20.56
CA ASN A 386 23.89 -13.15 -20.84
C ASN A 386 24.71 -14.44 -20.66
N GLU A 387 24.88 -15.19 -21.74
CA GLU A 387 25.62 -16.47 -21.72
C GLU A 387 27.11 -16.33 -21.39
N LYS A 388 27.68 -15.11 -21.44
CA LYS A 388 29.06 -14.87 -21.01
C LYS A 388 29.19 -14.90 -19.49
N LYS A 389 28.18 -14.38 -18.80
CA LYS A 389 28.08 -14.45 -17.34
C LYS A 389 27.54 -15.79 -16.90
N LEU A 390 26.46 -16.24 -17.52
CA LEU A 390 25.78 -17.51 -17.20
C LEU A 390 26.16 -18.57 -18.21
N SER A 391 27.39 -19.09 -18.09
CA SER A 391 27.87 -20.17 -18.94
C SER A 391 27.01 -21.42 -18.79
N GLY A 392 26.51 -21.97 -19.91
CA GLY A 392 25.51 -23.04 -19.92
C GLY A 392 24.07 -22.55 -19.96
N GLY A 393 23.85 -21.24 -19.83
CA GLY A 393 22.52 -20.61 -19.86
C GLY A 393 21.75 -20.71 -18.54
N LEU A 394 20.58 -20.09 -18.53
CA LEU A 394 19.72 -20.03 -17.34
C LEU A 394 19.19 -21.39 -16.90
N TYR A 395 18.80 -22.23 -17.88
CA TYR A 395 18.29 -23.57 -17.60
C TYR A 395 19.31 -24.43 -16.82
N ASP A 396 20.56 -24.48 -17.25
CA ASP A 396 21.63 -25.25 -16.60
C ASP A 396 21.89 -24.76 -15.17
N LEU A 397 21.91 -23.44 -14.97
CA LEU A 397 22.06 -22.84 -13.64
C LEU A 397 20.90 -23.24 -12.72
N VAL A 398 19.65 -23.12 -13.18
CA VAL A 398 18.46 -23.45 -12.40
C VAL A 398 18.40 -24.92 -12.05
N GLU A 399 18.71 -25.83 -12.98
CA GLU A 399 18.73 -27.29 -12.69
C GLU A 399 19.82 -27.66 -11.67
N LYS A 400 20.97 -27.00 -11.69
CA LYS A 400 22.03 -27.22 -10.68
C LYS A 400 21.57 -26.75 -9.29
N ILE A 401 20.94 -25.58 -9.20
CA ILE A 401 20.40 -25.04 -7.94
C ILE A 401 19.28 -25.94 -7.41
N LYS A 402 18.40 -26.39 -8.29
CA LYS A 402 17.33 -27.32 -7.97
C LYS A 402 17.85 -28.68 -7.48
N ALA A 403 18.93 -29.18 -8.06
CA ALA A 403 19.59 -30.40 -7.61
C ALA A 403 20.15 -30.28 -6.18
N MET A 404 20.42 -29.07 -5.69
CA MET A 404 20.77 -28.80 -4.29
C MET A 404 19.57 -28.73 -3.36
N GLY A 405 18.32 -28.88 -3.87
CA GLY A 405 17.07 -28.82 -3.11
C GLY A 405 16.49 -27.41 -2.96
N MET A 406 17.01 -26.43 -3.66
CA MET A 406 16.56 -25.05 -3.61
C MET A 406 15.64 -24.70 -4.78
N ARG A 407 14.75 -23.74 -4.57
CA ARG A 407 13.97 -23.06 -5.62
C ARG A 407 14.77 -21.91 -6.21
N PHE A 408 14.31 -21.41 -7.37
CA PHE A 408 14.97 -20.31 -8.05
C PHE A 408 14.00 -19.14 -8.31
N GLY A 409 14.50 -17.92 -8.14
CA GLY A 409 13.84 -16.67 -8.45
C GLY A 409 14.72 -15.77 -9.31
N ILE A 410 14.08 -14.79 -9.98
CA ILE A 410 14.75 -13.90 -10.93
C ILE A 410 14.22 -12.48 -10.81
N TRP A 411 15.08 -11.50 -11.06
CA TRP A 411 14.77 -10.07 -11.06
C TRP A 411 14.46 -9.55 -12.46
N PHE A 412 13.50 -8.63 -12.54
CA PHE A 412 13.19 -7.83 -13.72
C PHE A 412 12.94 -6.37 -13.32
N GLU A 413 13.28 -5.44 -14.25
CA GLU A 413 12.86 -4.04 -14.22
C GLU A 413 12.16 -3.70 -15.54
N PRO A 414 10.96 -4.25 -15.79
CA PRO A 414 10.41 -4.32 -17.14
C PRO A 414 9.81 -3.01 -17.65
N GLU A 415 9.57 -2.05 -16.77
CA GLU A 415 9.05 -0.72 -17.13
C GLU A 415 10.16 0.25 -17.59
N MET A 416 11.42 -0.18 -17.53
CA MET A 416 12.57 0.67 -17.85
C MET A 416 13.29 0.22 -19.12
N ILE A 417 14.02 1.17 -19.74
CA ILE A 417 14.82 0.92 -20.92
C ILE A 417 16.10 1.75 -20.85
N SER A 418 17.23 1.13 -21.21
CA SER A 418 18.53 1.83 -21.38
C SER A 418 18.68 2.31 -22.83
N GLU A 419 19.25 3.51 -23.01
CA GLU A 419 19.62 3.98 -24.37
C GLU A 419 20.65 3.05 -25.04
N ASP A 420 21.52 2.42 -24.22
CA ASP A 420 22.41 1.34 -24.69
C ASP A 420 21.73 -0.03 -24.44
N SER A 421 20.70 -0.30 -25.22
CA SER A 421 20.05 -1.60 -25.35
C SER A 421 19.69 -1.88 -26.79
N ASP A 422 19.55 -3.14 -27.16
CA ASP A 422 19.10 -3.54 -28.50
C ASP A 422 17.64 -3.13 -28.71
N LEU A 423 16.81 -3.21 -27.66
CA LEU A 423 15.43 -2.75 -27.68
C LEU A 423 15.33 -1.26 -28.04
N TYR A 424 16.12 -0.41 -27.40
CA TYR A 424 16.07 1.04 -27.68
C TYR A 424 16.58 1.36 -29.10
N ARG A 425 17.59 0.66 -29.59
CA ARG A 425 18.06 0.80 -30.97
C ARG A 425 17.00 0.42 -31.99
N ALA A 426 16.20 -0.60 -31.70
CA ALA A 426 15.09 -1.04 -32.54
C ALA A 426 13.85 -0.16 -32.43
N HIS A 427 13.52 0.30 -31.23
CA HIS A 427 12.29 1.01 -30.89
C HIS A 427 12.56 2.21 -29.96
N PRO A 428 13.26 3.25 -30.41
CA PRO A 428 13.50 4.45 -29.59
C PRO A 428 12.22 5.24 -29.29
N ASP A 429 11.16 4.98 -30.03
CA ASP A 429 9.81 5.52 -29.90
C ASP A 429 8.99 4.86 -28.79
N TRP A 430 9.43 3.74 -28.24
CA TRP A 430 8.78 3.09 -27.12
C TRP A 430 9.14 3.69 -25.75
N ALA A 431 10.19 4.53 -25.71
CA ALA A 431 10.54 5.28 -24.51
C ALA A 431 9.67 6.54 -24.38
N ILE A 432 9.19 6.82 -23.16
CA ILE A 432 8.52 8.08 -22.84
C ILE A 432 9.51 9.22 -23.03
N ARG A 433 9.27 10.08 -24.02
CA ARG A 433 10.06 11.28 -24.31
C ARG A 433 9.31 12.27 -25.17
N ILE A 434 9.59 13.54 -24.99
CA ILE A 434 9.04 14.60 -25.85
C ILE A 434 9.88 14.62 -27.15
N PRO A 435 9.26 14.56 -28.36
CA PRO A 435 9.98 14.66 -29.63
C PRO A 435 10.89 15.89 -29.67
N GLU A 436 12.05 15.76 -30.30
CA GLU A 436 13.06 16.83 -30.48
C GLU A 436 13.66 17.40 -29.18
N ARG A 437 13.35 16.79 -28.02
CA ARG A 437 13.94 17.14 -26.73
C ARG A 437 14.82 15.99 -26.22
N SER A 438 15.97 16.34 -25.63
CA SER A 438 16.76 15.35 -24.90
C SER A 438 15.95 14.81 -23.72
N PRO A 439 15.80 13.48 -23.56
CA PRO A 439 14.99 12.92 -22.49
C PRO A 439 15.64 13.13 -21.12
N MET A 440 14.84 13.32 -20.11
CA MET A 440 15.30 13.33 -18.73
C MET A 440 15.66 11.91 -18.29
N ARG A 441 16.85 11.72 -17.78
CA ARG A 441 17.33 10.45 -17.23
C ARG A 441 17.13 10.40 -15.72
N GLY A 442 16.76 9.24 -15.18
CA GLY A 442 16.87 8.91 -13.78
C GLY A 442 17.60 7.58 -13.65
N ARG A 443 18.66 7.48 -12.84
CA ARG A 443 19.52 6.29 -12.72
C ARG A 443 20.02 5.77 -14.08
N TYR A 444 20.39 6.70 -14.97
CA TYR A 444 20.87 6.42 -16.35
C TYR A 444 19.88 5.70 -17.28
N GLN A 445 18.61 5.64 -16.92
CA GLN A 445 17.58 4.92 -17.67
C GLN A 445 16.37 5.80 -18.02
N LEU A 446 15.62 5.34 -19.04
CA LEU A 446 14.35 5.91 -19.49
C LEU A 446 13.19 4.99 -19.08
N VAL A 447 11.97 5.46 -19.27
CA VAL A 447 10.74 4.70 -18.97
C VAL A 447 10.12 4.23 -20.27
N LEU A 448 9.71 2.96 -20.35
CA LEU A 448 8.90 2.42 -21.44
C LEU A 448 7.46 2.94 -21.36
N ASP A 449 6.88 3.20 -22.52
CA ASP A 449 5.49 3.67 -22.63
C ASP A 449 4.49 2.53 -22.42
N MET A 450 4.05 2.35 -21.20
CA MET A 450 3.03 1.33 -20.86
C MET A 450 1.64 1.66 -21.41
N THR A 451 1.43 2.85 -22.00
CA THR A 451 0.18 3.13 -22.75
C THR A 451 0.15 2.43 -24.11
N ASN A 452 1.32 2.01 -24.62
CA ASN A 452 1.48 1.35 -25.90
C ASN A 452 1.22 -0.16 -25.78
N PRO A 453 0.18 -0.71 -26.47
CA PRO A 453 -0.09 -2.15 -26.44
C PRO A 453 1.06 -3.02 -27.00
N GLU A 454 1.87 -2.51 -27.91
CA GLU A 454 3.03 -3.24 -28.48
C GLU A 454 4.11 -3.43 -27.41
N VAL A 455 4.33 -2.43 -26.56
CA VAL A 455 5.24 -2.52 -25.40
C VAL A 455 4.74 -3.57 -24.41
N GLN A 456 3.45 -3.55 -24.07
CA GLN A 456 2.86 -4.55 -23.17
C GLN A 456 2.99 -5.97 -23.74
N GLU A 457 2.75 -6.15 -25.04
CA GLU A 457 2.86 -7.45 -25.70
C GLU A 457 4.30 -7.95 -25.76
N TYR A 458 5.25 -7.05 -26.07
CA TYR A 458 6.68 -7.36 -26.02
C TYR A 458 7.10 -7.86 -24.64
N LEU A 459 6.78 -7.10 -23.59
CA LEU A 459 7.14 -7.44 -22.21
C LEU A 459 6.50 -8.76 -21.77
N PHE A 460 5.21 -8.96 -22.07
CA PHE A 460 4.54 -10.21 -21.76
C PHE A 460 5.22 -11.40 -22.43
N ARG A 461 5.57 -11.27 -23.72
CA ARG A 461 6.23 -12.33 -24.48
C ARG A 461 7.61 -12.65 -23.93
N VAL A 462 8.48 -11.66 -23.78
CA VAL A 462 9.88 -11.91 -23.37
C VAL A 462 9.97 -12.42 -21.92
N MET A 463 9.15 -11.89 -21.03
CA MET A 463 9.10 -12.39 -19.65
C MET A 463 8.54 -13.82 -19.59
N SER A 464 7.50 -14.13 -20.40
CA SER A 464 6.95 -15.48 -20.50
C SER A 464 7.97 -16.47 -21.07
N GLU A 465 8.74 -16.07 -22.08
CA GLU A 465 9.83 -16.89 -22.64
C GLU A 465 10.87 -17.24 -21.57
N VAL A 466 11.31 -16.27 -20.75
CA VAL A 466 12.22 -16.52 -19.63
C VAL A 466 11.61 -17.44 -18.58
N LEU A 467 10.39 -17.17 -18.14
CA LEU A 467 9.69 -17.97 -17.14
C LEU A 467 9.40 -19.41 -17.57
N HIS A 468 9.22 -19.66 -18.88
CA HIS A 468 9.09 -21.01 -19.42
C HIS A 468 10.44 -21.71 -19.68
N SER A 469 11.56 -20.98 -19.76
CA SER A 469 12.87 -21.55 -20.08
C SER A 469 13.47 -22.38 -18.96
N ALA A 470 13.02 -22.19 -17.70
CA ALA A 470 13.51 -22.89 -16.54
C ALA A 470 12.44 -22.92 -15.41
N ASP A 471 12.66 -23.72 -14.36
CA ASP A 471 11.75 -23.83 -13.21
C ASP A 471 11.91 -22.62 -12.26
N ILE A 472 11.33 -21.49 -12.66
CA ILE A 472 11.37 -20.22 -11.93
C ILE A 472 10.08 -20.06 -11.13
N SER A 473 10.18 -19.89 -9.82
CA SER A 473 9.03 -19.80 -8.91
C SER A 473 8.88 -18.45 -8.20
N TYR A 474 9.73 -17.47 -8.56
CA TYR A 474 9.72 -16.14 -7.94
C TYR A 474 10.22 -15.08 -8.95
N VAL A 475 9.55 -13.94 -8.97
CA VAL A 475 9.94 -12.75 -9.73
C VAL A 475 10.00 -11.55 -8.82
N LYS A 476 11.16 -10.87 -8.74
CA LYS A 476 11.28 -9.54 -8.17
C LYS A 476 11.05 -8.51 -9.28
N TRP A 477 9.93 -7.78 -9.20
CA TRP A 477 9.53 -6.75 -10.16
C TRP A 477 9.95 -5.38 -9.66
N ASP A 478 10.92 -4.77 -10.30
CA ASP A 478 11.50 -3.49 -9.90
C ASP A 478 11.11 -2.32 -10.83
N MET A 479 11.23 -1.10 -10.31
CA MET A 479 11.08 0.16 -11.03
C MET A 479 11.88 1.27 -10.34
N ASN A 480 13.03 1.64 -10.85
CA ASN A 480 14.04 2.43 -10.13
C ASN A 480 14.09 3.92 -10.53
N ARG A 481 13.00 4.49 -11.04
CA ARG A 481 12.91 5.93 -11.27
C ARG A 481 11.48 6.46 -11.28
N SER A 482 11.32 7.76 -11.01
CA SER A 482 10.07 8.48 -11.24
C SER A 482 9.87 8.74 -12.73
N ILE A 483 8.62 8.87 -13.17
CA ILE A 483 8.26 9.17 -14.55
C ILE A 483 8.37 10.67 -14.81
N SER A 484 9.00 11.03 -15.92
CA SER A 484 9.12 12.39 -16.43
C SER A 484 8.82 12.42 -17.92
N ASP A 485 8.87 13.60 -18.54
CA ASP A 485 8.67 13.77 -19.98
C ASP A 485 7.33 13.20 -20.48
N TRP A 486 6.25 13.43 -19.73
CA TRP A 486 4.91 12.92 -20.01
C TRP A 486 4.46 13.23 -21.45
N TYR A 487 4.70 12.29 -22.33
CA TYR A 487 4.29 12.33 -23.72
C TYR A 487 4.27 10.90 -24.29
N THR A 488 3.22 10.56 -25.02
CA THR A 488 3.09 9.29 -25.74
C THR A 488 2.70 9.55 -27.20
N GLN A 489 3.23 8.75 -28.10
CA GLN A 489 2.83 8.76 -29.51
C GLN A 489 1.50 8.02 -29.75
N THR A 490 1.03 7.26 -28.78
CA THR A 490 -0.21 6.47 -28.90
C THR A 490 -1.48 7.30 -28.72
N LEU A 491 -1.37 8.50 -28.14
CA LEU A 491 -2.51 9.39 -27.90
C LEU A 491 -2.41 10.67 -28.75
N PRO A 492 -3.54 11.19 -29.25
CA PRO A 492 -3.58 12.48 -29.92
C PRO A 492 -3.27 13.61 -28.92
N ALA A 493 -2.96 14.81 -29.45
CA ALA A 493 -2.49 15.94 -28.64
C ALA A 493 -3.49 16.41 -27.57
N ASP A 494 -4.77 16.35 -27.84
CA ASP A 494 -5.86 16.71 -26.93
C ASP A 494 -6.09 15.70 -25.80
N ARG A 495 -5.60 14.47 -25.96
CA ARG A 495 -5.72 13.38 -24.95
C ARG A 495 -4.42 13.07 -24.21
N GLN A 496 -3.35 13.86 -24.37
CA GLN A 496 -2.07 13.64 -23.66
C GLN A 496 -2.22 13.69 -22.12
N GLY A 497 -3.19 14.44 -21.60
CA GLY A 497 -3.49 14.48 -20.17
C GLY A 497 -4.07 13.17 -19.59
N GLU A 498 -4.41 12.18 -20.41
CA GLU A 498 -4.85 10.86 -19.97
C GLU A 498 -3.65 9.92 -19.72
N MET A 499 -2.49 10.26 -20.27
CA MET A 499 -1.30 9.40 -20.25
C MET A 499 -0.90 8.93 -18.84
N PRO A 500 -0.86 9.77 -17.78
CA PRO A 500 -0.44 9.31 -16.46
C PRO A 500 -1.31 8.18 -15.90
N HIS A 501 -2.63 8.27 -16.10
CA HIS A 501 -3.54 7.21 -15.66
C HIS A 501 -3.52 6.00 -16.61
N ARG A 502 -3.44 6.21 -17.91
CA ARG A 502 -3.33 5.11 -18.91
C ARG A 502 -2.06 4.30 -18.75
N TYR A 503 -0.96 4.92 -18.32
CA TYR A 503 0.27 4.21 -17.96
C TYR A 503 0.01 3.16 -16.87
N VAL A 504 -0.67 3.57 -15.80
CA VAL A 504 -0.99 2.67 -14.67
C VAL A 504 -1.96 1.57 -15.10
N LEU A 505 -2.95 1.89 -15.94
CA LEU A 505 -3.85 0.86 -16.52
C LEU A 505 -3.08 -0.15 -17.37
N GLY A 506 -2.10 0.29 -18.17
CA GLY A 506 -1.23 -0.58 -18.95
C GLY A 506 -0.35 -1.48 -18.08
N LEU A 507 0.22 -0.93 -17.01
CA LEU A 507 0.96 -1.71 -16.01
C LEU A 507 0.07 -2.80 -15.38
N TYR A 508 -1.13 -2.44 -14.94
CA TYR A 508 -2.05 -3.40 -14.33
C TYR A 508 -2.51 -4.47 -15.32
N ALA A 509 -2.74 -4.10 -16.58
CA ALA A 509 -3.09 -5.08 -17.63
C ALA A 509 -1.96 -6.10 -17.87
N LEU A 510 -0.70 -5.66 -17.87
CA LEU A 510 0.45 -6.57 -17.99
C LEU A 510 0.58 -7.48 -16.75
N LEU A 511 0.50 -6.93 -15.55
CA LEU A 511 0.57 -7.69 -14.29
C LEU A 511 -0.59 -8.71 -14.20
N GLU A 512 -1.81 -8.35 -14.59
CA GLU A 512 -2.95 -9.26 -14.62
C GLU A 512 -2.69 -10.46 -15.55
N ARG A 513 -2.17 -10.19 -16.75
CA ARG A 513 -1.83 -11.24 -17.73
C ARG A 513 -0.73 -12.17 -17.19
N LEU A 514 0.33 -11.61 -16.60
CA LEU A 514 1.45 -12.40 -16.08
C LEU A 514 1.05 -13.24 -14.87
N THR A 515 0.33 -12.67 -13.91
CA THR A 515 -0.10 -13.41 -12.71
C THR A 515 -1.13 -14.49 -13.06
N ALA A 516 -1.97 -14.27 -14.08
CA ALA A 516 -2.89 -15.30 -14.59
C ALA A 516 -2.17 -16.42 -15.36
N ALA A 517 -1.12 -16.09 -16.13
CA ALA A 517 -0.33 -17.08 -16.88
C ALA A 517 0.60 -17.89 -15.96
N PHE A 518 1.09 -17.31 -14.87
CA PHE A 518 2.04 -17.92 -13.96
C PHE A 518 1.55 -17.90 -12.49
N PRO A 519 0.42 -18.58 -12.17
CA PRO A 519 -0.21 -18.51 -10.84
C PRO A 519 0.64 -19.15 -9.71
N GLU A 520 1.63 -19.98 -10.07
CA GLU A 520 2.54 -20.61 -9.12
C GLU A 520 3.77 -19.75 -8.80
N VAL A 521 4.01 -18.66 -9.55
CA VAL A 521 5.14 -17.76 -9.35
C VAL A 521 4.76 -16.70 -8.31
N LEU A 522 5.61 -16.52 -7.29
CA LEU A 522 5.50 -15.41 -6.35
C LEU A 522 6.08 -14.14 -6.99
N PHE A 523 5.24 -13.15 -7.22
CA PHE A 523 5.69 -11.82 -7.62
C PHE A 523 5.93 -10.96 -6.38
N GLU A 524 7.15 -10.45 -6.23
CA GLU A 524 7.50 -9.41 -5.26
C GLU A 524 7.61 -8.07 -5.97
N GLY A 525 6.88 -7.07 -5.49
CA GLY A 525 7.03 -5.70 -5.97
C GLY A 525 8.29 -5.05 -5.38
N CYS A 526 9.00 -4.28 -6.21
CA CYS A 526 10.07 -3.38 -5.82
C CYS A 526 9.95 -2.09 -6.64
N SER A 527 10.35 -0.97 -6.09
CA SER A 527 10.42 0.29 -6.82
C SER A 527 11.49 1.17 -6.15
N GLY A 528 12.76 0.82 -6.37
CA GLY A 528 13.85 1.34 -5.55
C GLY A 528 13.51 1.13 -4.06
N GLY A 529 13.27 -0.11 -3.66
CA GLY A 529 12.68 -0.42 -2.37
C GLY A 529 11.16 -0.22 -2.35
N GLY A 530 10.67 0.52 -1.36
CA GLY A 530 9.26 0.69 -1.06
C GLY A 530 8.54 1.83 -1.79
N GLY A 531 9.02 2.25 -2.97
CA GLY A 531 8.44 3.37 -3.73
C GLY A 531 7.05 3.14 -4.29
N ARG A 532 6.59 1.89 -4.34
CA ARG A 532 5.20 1.52 -4.66
C ARG A 532 4.66 0.52 -3.63
N PHE A 533 4.94 0.76 -2.36
CA PHE A 533 4.34 -0.02 -1.28
C PHE A 533 2.92 0.48 -1.03
N ASP A 534 1.98 0.00 -1.83
CA ASP A 534 0.58 0.40 -1.84
C ASP A 534 -0.37 -0.78 -2.11
N ALA A 535 -1.65 -0.59 -1.84
CA ALA A 535 -2.66 -1.63 -1.99
C ALA A 535 -2.90 -2.02 -3.48
N GLY A 536 -2.58 -1.13 -4.43
CA GLY A 536 -2.70 -1.43 -5.86
C GLY A 536 -1.67 -2.47 -6.32
N MET A 537 -0.40 -2.29 -5.94
CA MET A 537 0.63 -3.30 -6.23
C MET A 537 0.41 -4.59 -5.44
N LEU A 538 -0.04 -4.51 -4.18
CA LEU A 538 -0.32 -5.71 -3.38
C LEU A 538 -1.41 -6.61 -3.95
N TYR A 539 -2.27 -6.09 -4.82
CA TYR A 539 -3.25 -6.89 -5.53
C TYR A 539 -2.62 -7.91 -6.50
N TYR A 540 -1.46 -7.57 -7.06
CA TYR A 540 -0.71 -8.42 -8.00
C TYR A 540 0.52 -9.07 -7.35
N CYS A 541 1.18 -8.33 -6.46
CA CYS A 541 2.41 -8.72 -5.79
C CYS A 541 2.13 -8.81 -4.29
N PRO A 542 1.76 -9.99 -3.75
CA PRO A 542 1.35 -10.14 -2.33
C PRO A 542 2.47 -9.88 -1.34
N GLN A 543 3.65 -9.52 -1.82
CA GLN A 543 4.84 -9.13 -1.08
C GLN A 543 5.53 -7.98 -1.82
N ILE A 544 6.09 -7.02 -1.08
CA ILE A 544 6.84 -5.89 -1.64
C ILE A 544 8.13 -5.72 -0.83
N TRP A 545 9.26 -5.52 -1.53
CA TRP A 545 10.52 -5.13 -0.92
C TRP A 545 10.34 -3.80 -0.19
N CYS A 546 10.48 -3.84 1.14
CA CYS A 546 10.01 -2.75 1.99
C CYS A 546 10.84 -1.48 1.86
N SER A 547 12.15 -1.64 1.67
CA SER A 547 13.13 -0.57 1.50
C SER A 547 14.47 -1.13 1.03
N ASP A 548 15.17 -0.36 0.21
CA ASP A 548 16.58 -0.64 -0.13
C ASP A 548 17.53 -0.37 1.07
N ASP A 549 17.04 0.29 2.12
CA ASP A 549 17.77 0.36 3.38
C ASP A 549 17.66 -0.98 4.12
N THR A 550 18.76 -1.70 4.16
CA THR A 550 18.89 -3.00 4.85
C THR A 550 19.45 -2.87 6.26
N ASP A 551 19.75 -1.64 6.71
CA ASP A 551 20.19 -1.39 8.09
C ASP A 551 19.10 -1.74 9.10
N ALA A 552 19.38 -2.66 10.00
CA ALA A 552 18.40 -3.17 10.98
C ALA A 552 17.80 -2.05 11.85
N ARG A 553 18.59 -1.00 12.21
CA ARG A 553 18.09 0.12 13.03
C ARG A 553 17.12 1.01 12.23
N GLU A 554 17.43 1.33 10.98
CA GLU A 554 16.55 2.15 10.15
C GLU A 554 15.31 1.37 9.74
N ARG A 555 15.42 0.07 9.48
CA ARG A 555 14.28 -0.81 9.18
C ARG A 555 13.24 -0.83 10.30
N THR A 556 13.63 -0.66 11.57
CA THR A 556 12.63 -0.58 12.65
C THR A 556 11.66 0.60 12.47
N LYS A 557 12.14 1.75 11.97
CA LYS A 557 11.29 2.92 11.69
C LYS A 557 10.41 2.70 10.47
N ILE A 558 11.01 2.18 9.38
CA ILE A 558 10.32 1.92 8.11
C ILE A 558 9.21 0.88 8.30
N GLN A 559 9.50 -0.22 8.98
CA GLN A 559 8.53 -1.28 9.27
C GLN A 559 7.45 -0.82 10.26
N TYR A 560 7.80 0.02 11.26
CA TYR A 560 6.84 0.65 12.16
C TYR A 560 5.81 1.47 11.39
N GLY A 561 6.24 2.41 10.54
CA GLY A 561 5.33 3.23 9.74
C GLY A 561 4.52 2.40 8.73
N THR A 562 5.13 1.36 8.14
CA THR A 562 4.44 0.43 7.23
C THR A 562 3.30 -0.30 7.93
N SER A 563 3.49 -0.69 9.19
CA SER A 563 2.54 -1.50 9.96
C SER A 563 1.24 -0.79 10.34
N PHE A 564 1.09 0.50 10.09
CA PHE A 564 -0.20 1.17 10.34
C PHE A 564 -1.31 0.71 9.38
N PHE A 565 -0.95 0.41 8.14
CA PHE A 565 -1.91 -0.01 7.12
C PHE A 565 -1.63 -1.41 6.56
N TYR A 566 -0.37 -1.82 6.45
CA TYR A 566 0.01 -3.00 5.68
C TYR A 566 0.40 -4.18 6.58
N PRO A 567 -0.06 -5.41 6.27
CA PRO A 567 0.28 -6.59 7.05
C PRO A 567 1.74 -6.97 6.90
N VAL A 568 2.32 -7.56 7.93
CA VAL A 568 3.73 -8.00 7.94
C VAL A 568 4.01 -9.04 6.86
N SER A 569 3.04 -9.87 6.50
CA SER A 569 3.15 -10.84 5.38
C SER A 569 3.44 -10.19 4.02
N ALA A 570 3.17 -8.88 3.87
CA ALA A 570 3.47 -8.12 2.67
C ALA A 570 4.88 -7.50 2.65
N VAL A 571 5.63 -7.57 3.75
CA VAL A 571 6.93 -6.90 3.93
C VAL A 571 8.08 -7.81 3.52
N GLY A 572 8.81 -7.48 2.45
CA GLY A 572 10.11 -8.10 2.14
C GLY A 572 11.19 -7.57 3.08
N SER A 573 11.96 -8.47 3.72
CA SER A 573 12.99 -8.09 4.69
C SER A 573 14.10 -9.13 4.77
N HIS A 574 15.38 -8.68 4.66
CA HIS A 574 16.54 -9.55 4.62
C HIS A 574 17.59 -9.16 5.65
N VAL A 575 18.37 -10.16 6.08
CA VAL A 575 19.61 -9.99 6.82
C VAL A 575 20.71 -9.56 5.86
N SER A 576 21.25 -8.36 6.04
CA SER A 576 22.30 -7.78 5.19
C SER A 576 23.70 -7.92 5.79
N THR A 577 24.70 -7.52 5.01
CA THR A 577 26.09 -7.44 5.45
C THR A 577 26.33 -6.29 6.43
N VAL A 578 27.45 -6.34 7.16
CA VAL A 578 27.98 -5.23 7.96
C VAL A 578 29.48 -5.02 7.65
N PRO A 579 29.99 -3.77 7.61
CA PRO A 579 29.23 -2.52 7.77
C PRO A 579 28.13 -2.37 6.72
N ASN A 580 26.95 -1.87 7.12
CA ASN A 580 25.82 -1.72 6.22
C ASN A 580 26.15 -0.78 5.06
N HIS A 581 25.74 -1.08 3.83
CA HIS A 581 26.11 -0.36 2.62
C HIS A 581 25.53 1.07 2.55
N GLN A 582 24.35 1.32 3.18
CA GLN A 582 23.71 2.64 3.19
C GLN A 582 24.22 3.53 4.34
N THR A 583 24.41 2.96 5.52
CA THR A 583 24.66 3.73 6.76
C THR A 583 26.06 3.56 7.31
N GLY A 584 26.81 2.53 6.91
CA GLY A 584 28.11 2.17 7.51
C GLY A 584 27.99 1.61 8.93
N ARG A 585 26.77 1.35 9.42
CA ARG A 585 26.53 0.85 10.79
C ARG A 585 26.87 -0.62 10.90
N ILE A 586 27.38 -1.00 12.09
CA ILE A 586 27.62 -2.39 12.45
C ILE A 586 26.61 -2.77 13.53
N THR A 587 25.72 -3.70 13.22
CA THR A 587 24.74 -4.26 14.16
C THR A 587 25.00 -5.75 14.39
N PRO A 588 24.70 -6.31 15.57
CA PRO A 588 24.84 -7.74 15.84
C PRO A 588 24.07 -8.60 14.83
N PHE A 589 24.56 -9.79 14.56
CA PHE A 589 23.96 -10.71 13.59
C PHE A 589 22.53 -11.11 13.98
N GLU A 590 22.32 -11.38 15.26
CA GLU A 590 21.02 -11.72 15.84
C GLU A 590 20.02 -10.57 15.73
N THR A 591 20.48 -9.33 15.89
CA THR A 591 19.64 -8.13 15.76
C THR A 591 19.15 -7.94 14.33
N ARG A 592 20.03 -8.16 13.33
CA ARG A 592 19.66 -8.14 11.92
C ARG A 592 18.59 -9.19 11.62
N ALA A 593 18.75 -10.40 12.16
CA ALA A 593 17.79 -11.48 11.97
C ALA A 593 16.43 -11.19 12.61
N VAL A 594 16.40 -10.74 13.86
CA VAL A 594 15.14 -10.39 14.55
C VAL A 594 14.38 -9.31 13.78
N THR A 595 15.07 -8.32 13.25
CA THR A 595 14.44 -7.26 12.44
C THR A 595 13.92 -7.80 11.10
N ALA A 596 14.70 -8.64 10.43
CA ALA A 596 14.32 -9.27 9.16
C ALA A 596 13.15 -10.25 9.32
N MET A 597 13.03 -10.94 10.45
CA MET A 597 11.90 -11.85 10.74
C MET A 597 10.54 -11.14 10.81
N ALA A 598 10.52 -9.81 11.03
CA ALA A 598 9.29 -9.05 10.94
C ALA A 598 8.91 -8.75 9.47
N GLY A 599 8.87 -9.79 8.65
CA GLY A 599 8.57 -9.77 7.22
C GLY A 599 8.72 -11.15 6.59
N SER A 600 8.89 -11.16 5.27
CA SER A 600 9.31 -12.35 4.49
C SER A 600 10.81 -12.48 4.61
N PHE A 601 11.23 -13.37 5.46
CA PHE A 601 12.63 -13.51 5.92
C PHE A 601 13.56 -14.02 4.82
N GLY A 602 14.75 -13.44 4.73
CA GLY A 602 15.81 -13.89 3.84
C GLY A 602 17.17 -13.29 4.18
N TYR A 603 18.13 -13.53 3.29
CA TYR A 603 19.50 -13.06 3.39
C TYR A 603 19.89 -12.28 2.13
N GLU A 604 20.69 -11.25 2.30
CA GLU A 604 21.24 -10.45 1.22
C GLU A 604 22.73 -10.15 1.51
N LEU A 605 23.52 -11.20 1.51
CA LEU A 605 24.96 -11.20 1.82
C LEU A 605 25.64 -12.47 1.28
N ASP A 606 26.96 -12.48 1.22
CA ASP A 606 27.72 -13.70 0.86
C ASP A 606 27.92 -14.56 2.11
N LEU A 607 27.16 -15.66 2.21
CA LEU A 607 27.23 -16.62 3.32
C LEU A 607 28.61 -17.30 3.45
N ASN A 608 29.41 -17.34 2.37
CA ASN A 608 30.74 -17.93 2.40
C ASN A 608 31.72 -17.11 3.24
N LEU A 609 31.46 -15.80 3.40
CA LEU A 609 32.30 -14.89 4.17
C LEU A 609 32.01 -14.91 5.68
N LEU A 610 30.97 -15.59 6.10
CA LEU A 610 30.58 -15.71 7.50
C LEU A 610 31.53 -16.66 8.25
N SER A 611 31.76 -16.40 9.54
CA SER A 611 32.41 -17.30 10.46
C SER A 611 31.56 -18.55 10.71
N ASP A 612 32.19 -19.64 11.19
CA ASP A 612 31.48 -20.89 11.51
C ASP A 612 30.36 -20.67 12.56
N ALA A 613 30.57 -19.76 13.52
CA ALA A 613 29.57 -19.40 14.51
C ALA A 613 28.36 -18.67 13.87
N GLU A 614 28.61 -17.75 12.94
CA GLU A 614 27.53 -17.07 12.20
C GLU A 614 26.79 -18.02 11.26
N LYS A 615 27.49 -18.97 10.62
CA LYS A 615 26.86 -20.01 9.79
C LYS A 615 25.97 -20.94 10.64
N GLN A 616 26.38 -21.27 11.83
CA GLN A 616 25.52 -22.00 12.78
C GLN A 616 24.30 -21.16 13.14
N ALA A 617 24.46 -19.86 13.42
CA ALA A 617 23.37 -18.95 13.71
C ALA A 617 22.38 -18.81 12.52
N VAL A 618 22.86 -18.82 11.26
CA VAL A 618 21.97 -18.86 10.07
C VAL A 618 21.02 -20.05 10.13
N THR A 619 21.55 -21.26 10.41
CA THR A 619 20.72 -22.46 10.50
C THR A 619 19.68 -22.36 11.63
N GLU A 620 20.07 -21.82 12.77
CA GLU A 620 19.16 -21.61 13.92
C GLU A 620 18.10 -20.53 13.60
N GLN A 621 18.46 -19.44 12.97
CA GLN A 621 17.54 -18.36 12.53
C GLN A 621 16.51 -18.89 11.54
N ILE A 622 16.91 -19.70 10.56
CA ILE A 622 16.00 -20.33 9.59
C ILE A 622 15.01 -21.26 10.30
N GLN A 623 15.49 -22.07 11.25
CA GLN A 623 14.63 -22.96 12.04
C GLN A 623 13.62 -22.15 12.89
N GLN A 624 14.08 -21.08 13.53
CA GLN A 624 13.23 -20.18 14.30
C GLN A 624 12.17 -19.51 13.40
N PHE A 625 12.57 -18.98 12.24
CA PHE A 625 11.62 -18.38 11.33
C PHE A 625 10.57 -19.40 10.81
N LYS A 626 10.99 -20.61 10.46
CA LYS A 626 10.06 -21.69 10.06
C LYS A 626 9.09 -22.06 11.19
N ALA A 627 9.52 -22.01 12.45
CA ALA A 627 8.67 -22.26 13.60
C ALA A 627 7.67 -21.11 13.87
N TYR A 628 8.13 -19.87 13.76
CA TYR A 628 7.33 -18.68 14.08
C TYR A 628 6.61 -18.08 12.86
N GLY A 629 6.96 -18.47 11.64
CA GLY A 629 6.44 -17.92 10.39
C GLY A 629 4.92 -17.86 10.31
N PRO A 630 4.17 -18.92 10.64
CA PRO A 630 2.71 -18.88 10.69
C PRO A 630 2.17 -17.81 11.65
N LEU A 631 2.77 -17.65 12.82
CA LEU A 631 2.40 -16.62 13.80
C LEU A 631 2.75 -15.21 13.29
N ILE A 632 3.92 -15.03 12.70
CA ILE A 632 4.38 -13.74 12.17
C ILE A 632 3.47 -13.27 11.02
N HIS A 633 3.12 -14.15 10.08
CA HIS A 633 2.36 -13.77 8.88
C HIS A 633 0.86 -13.67 9.12
N ASN A 634 0.29 -14.52 9.99
CA ASN A 634 -1.16 -14.63 10.19
C ASN A 634 -1.63 -14.14 11.57
N GLY A 635 -0.71 -13.89 12.50
CA GLY A 635 -1.01 -13.35 13.81
C GLY A 635 -1.42 -11.86 13.76
N ARG A 636 -1.85 -11.36 14.90
CA ARG A 636 -2.10 -9.92 15.10
C ARG A 636 -0.79 -9.23 15.47
N TYR A 637 -0.42 -8.21 14.71
CA TYR A 637 0.77 -7.40 14.95
C TYR A 637 0.50 -6.28 15.94
N TYR A 638 1.42 -6.06 16.88
CA TYR A 638 1.32 -5.06 17.93
C TYR A 638 2.57 -4.19 17.98
N ARG A 639 2.43 -2.87 17.83
CA ARG A 639 3.50 -1.89 18.06
C ARG A 639 3.58 -1.63 19.56
N LEU A 640 4.51 -2.24 20.27
CA LEU A 640 4.64 -2.08 21.72
C LEU A 640 5.39 -0.81 22.13
N THR A 641 6.31 -0.33 21.28
CA THR A 641 7.05 0.93 21.47
C THR A 641 7.11 1.71 20.15
N ASN A 642 7.48 2.98 20.22
CA ASN A 642 7.67 3.85 19.07
C ASN A 642 9.17 4.06 18.79
N PRO A 643 9.74 3.50 17.73
CA PRO A 643 11.18 3.60 17.43
C PRO A 643 11.67 5.02 17.12
N MET A 644 10.75 6.00 16.93
CA MET A 644 11.10 7.40 16.71
C MET A 644 11.38 8.15 18.00
N THR A 645 10.77 7.73 19.11
CA THR A 645 10.79 8.45 20.41
C THR A 645 11.35 7.63 21.56
N ASP A 646 11.24 6.30 21.50
CA ASP A 646 11.60 5.41 22.58
C ASP A 646 13.06 4.91 22.47
N ALA A 647 13.62 4.41 23.55
CA ALA A 647 14.99 3.89 23.61
C ALA A 647 15.11 2.50 22.98
N GLU A 648 14.01 1.91 22.57
CA GLU A 648 13.90 0.59 21.94
C GLU A 648 12.84 0.55 20.84
N ALA A 649 12.94 -0.43 19.97
CA ALA A 649 11.89 -0.82 19.02
C ALA A 649 11.41 -2.21 19.38
N ILE A 650 10.19 -2.33 19.93
CA ILE A 650 9.60 -3.60 20.33
C ILE A 650 8.25 -3.76 19.68
N TRP A 651 8.03 -4.93 19.10
CA TRP A 651 6.75 -5.36 18.52
C TRP A 651 6.39 -6.77 18.96
N ALA A 652 5.18 -7.18 18.72
CA ALA A 652 4.75 -8.54 19.02
C ALA A 652 3.78 -9.08 17.97
N PHE A 653 3.77 -10.41 17.86
CA PHE A 653 2.80 -11.17 17.07
C PHE A 653 2.02 -12.08 18.02
N ALA A 654 0.71 -11.93 18.11
CA ALA A 654 -0.13 -12.80 18.91
C ALA A 654 -1.06 -13.65 18.04
N ALA A 655 -1.25 -14.89 18.40
CA ALA A 655 -2.24 -15.77 17.76
C ALA A 655 -3.63 -15.17 17.83
N GLN A 656 -4.49 -15.48 16.84
CA GLN A 656 -5.86 -14.94 16.77
C GLN A 656 -6.72 -15.32 17.99
N ASP A 657 -6.47 -16.51 18.55
CA ASP A 657 -7.15 -17.03 19.75
C ASP A 657 -6.45 -16.66 21.07
N GLY A 658 -5.33 -15.93 20.98
CA GLY A 658 -4.54 -15.52 22.12
C GLY A 658 -3.80 -16.67 22.82
N SER A 659 -3.53 -17.80 22.15
CA SER A 659 -2.82 -18.96 22.71
C SER A 659 -1.33 -18.76 22.86
N GLU A 660 -0.74 -17.88 22.05
CA GLU A 660 0.70 -17.61 22.05
C GLU A 660 1.00 -16.17 21.65
N ILE A 661 2.19 -15.68 22.02
CA ILE A 661 2.72 -14.38 21.59
C ILE A 661 4.24 -14.42 21.48
N LEU A 662 4.74 -13.94 20.32
CA LEU A 662 6.15 -13.71 20.07
C LEU A 662 6.44 -12.21 20.19
N VAL A 663 7.35 -11.84 21.11
CA VAL A 663 7.82 -10.47 21.34
C VAL A 663 9.20 -10.33 20.74
N GLN A 664 9.39 -9.42 19.80
CA GLN A 664 10.66 -9.19 19.11
C GLN A 664 11.04 -7.72 19.09
N GLY A 665 12.31 -7.43 18.85
CA GLY A 665 12.81 -6.08 18.71
C GLY A 665 14.26 -5.90 19.04
N MET A 666 14.65 -4.64 19.34
CA MET A 666 16.00 -4.29 19.79
C MET A 666 15.98 -3.14 20.79
N ILE A 667 16.93 -3.16 21.72
CA ILE A 667 17.26 -2.03 22.59
C ILE A 667 18.43 -1.28 21.95
N PHE A 668 18.29 0.03 21.72
CA PHE A 668 19.24 0.78 20.90
C PHE A 668 20.59 1.01 21.56
N HIS A 669 20.60 1.30 22.85
CA HIS A 669 21.81 1.60 23.59
C HIS A 669 21.83 0.92 24.95
N ALA A 670 22.99 0.40 25.33
CA ALA A 670 23.19 -0.08 26.68
C ALA A 670 23.64 1.07 27.60
N GLU A 671 22.97 1.22 28.73
CA GLU A 671 23.29 2.20 29.74
C GLU A 671 23.84 1.55 31.02
N ALA A 672 24.81 2.20 31.63
CA ALA A 672 25.38 1.75 32.92
C ALA A 672 24.40 2.00 34.07
N ASN A 673 24.23 1.01 34.94
CA ASN A 673 23.43 1.11 36.17
C ASN A 673 21.97 1.52 35.97
N THR A 674 21.41 1.18 34.81
CA THR A 674 19.98 1.42 34.53
C THR A 674 19.13 0.23 34.96
N LEU A 675 17.81 0.45 35.10
CA LEU A 675 16.82 -0.60 35.25
C LEU A 675 16.62 -1.31 33.91
N ARG A 676 16.14 -2.55 33.95
CA ARG A 676 15.73 -3.25 32.73
C ARG A 676 14.50 -2.58 32.15
N HIS A 677 14.48 -2.47 30.81
CA HIS A 677 13.29 -2.01 30.06
C HIS A 677 12.12 -2.96 30.30
N GLN A 678 10.93 -2.40 30.33
CA GLN A 678 9.68 -3.12 30.58
C GLN A 678 8.64 -2.77 29.53
N VAL A 679 7.97 -3.77 28.95
CA VAL A 679 6.91 -3.57 27.97
C VAL A 679 5.65 -4.31 28.40
N LYS A 680 4.49 -3.71 28.18
CA LYS A 680 3.18 -4.35 28.39
C LYS A 680 2.78 -5.11 27.13
N LEU A 681 2.42 -6.37 27.29
CA LEU A 681 1.95 -7.19 26.17
C LEU A 681 0.48 -6.92 25.88
N ARG A 682 0.03 -7.29 24.70
CA ARG A 682 -1.35 -7.16 24.25
C ARG A 682 -1.77 -8.41 23.46
N GLY A 683 -3.06 -8.62 23.29
CA GLY A 683 -3.58 -9.74 22.51
C GLY A 683 -3.66 -11.08 23.22
N LEU A 684 -3.35 -11.15 24.51
CA LEU A 684 -3.45 -12.35 25.33
C LEU A 684 -4.82 -12.49 25.99
N CYS A 685 -5.18 -13.69 26.41
CA CYS A 685 -6.36 -13.93 27.24
C CYS A 685 -6.01 -13.70 28.73
N ALA A 686 -6.64 -12.73 29.38
CA ALA A 686 -6.35 -12.36 30.76
C ALA A 686 -6.41 -13.53 31.78
N LYS A 687 -7.29 -14.51 31.54
CA LYS A 687 -7.55 -15.65 32.44
C LYS A 687 -6.64 -16.85 32.19
N LYS A 688 -5.91 -16.89 31.07
CA LYS A 688 -5.01 -17.99 30.72
C LYS A 688 -3.63 -17.77 31.34
N GLN A 689 -2.87 -18.86 31.46
CA GLN A 689 -1.47 -18.85 31.90
C GLN A 689 -0.55 -19.08 30.71
N TYR A 690 0.61 -18.41 30.72
CA TYR A 690 1.59 -18.45 29.66
C TYR A 690 2.97 -18.72 30.23
N ARG A 691 3.68 -19.65 29.62
CA ARG A 691 5.07 -19.94 29.94
C ARG A 691 6.00 -19.21 29.00
N LEU A 692 7.06 -18.60 29.53
CA LEU A 692 8.16 -18.10 28.72
C LEU A 692 9.01 -19.30 28.28
N ASP A 693 9.11 -19.50 26.97
CA ASP A 693 9.85 -20.63 26.40
C ASP A 693 11.30 -20.70 26.88
N GLY A 694 11.80 -21.93 27.08
CA GLY A 694 13.14 -22.17 27.62
C GLY A 694 13.27 -21.89 29.13
N THR A 695 12.17 -21.57 29.83
CA THR A 695 12.15 -21.34 31.29
C THR A 695 10.99 -22.04 31.97
N GLU A 696 11.03 -22.11 33.30
CA GLU A 696 9.90 -22.56 34.13
C GLU A 696 8.99 -21.42 34.58
N GLN A 697 9.23 -20.18 34.06
CA GLN A 697 8.46 -19.01 34.46
C GLN A 697 7.08 -19.00 33.81
N VAL A 698 6.05 -18.94 34.63
CA VAL A 698 4.63 -18.89 34.19
C VAL A 698 4.00 -17.60 34.69
N TYR A 699 3.25 -16.96 33.82
CA TYR A 699 2.55 -15.71 34.08
C TYR A 699 1.09 -15.82 33.70
N THR A 700 0.21 -15.08 34.36
CA THR A 700 -1.15 -14.90 33.85
C THR A 700 -1.14 -13.89 32.70
N GLY A 701 -2.04 -14.05 31.71
CA GLY A 701 -2.21 -13.04 30.66
C GLY A 701 -2.54 -11.66 31.22
N ALA A 702 -3.32 -11.60 32.30
CA ALA A 702 -3.59 -10.35 33.03
C ALA A 702 -2.30 -9.68 33.54
N ALA A 703 -1.36 -10.45 34.09
CA ALA A 703 -0.07 -9.93 34.59
C ALA A 703 0.78 -9.39 33.43
N LEU A 704 0.88 -10.15 32.33
CA LEU A 704 1.65 -9.72 31.15
C LEU A 704 1.06 -8.48 30.47
N MET A 705 -0.27 -8.31 30.47
CA MET A 705 -0.92 -7.15 29.86
C MET A 705 -0.94 -5.92 30.81
N ALA A 706 -1.12 -6.10 32.09
CA ALA A 706 -1.18 -4.98 33.03
C ALA A 706 0.21 -4.57 33.58
N GLY A 707 0.99 -5.57 34.00
CA GLY A 707 2.33 -5.39 34.55
C GLY A 707 3.43 -5.40 33.50
N GLY A 708 3.22 -6.15 32.42
CA GLY A 708 4.23 -6.30 31.37
C GLY A 708 5.29 -7.35 31.67
N VAL A 709 6.34 -7.35 30.85
CA VAL A 709 7.50 -8.22 30.96
C VAL A 709 8.80 -7.39 30.94
N LEU A 710 9.79 -7.82 31.70
CA LEU A 710 11.14 -7.22 31.68
C LEU A 710 11.89 -7.76 30.45
N LEU A 711 12.33 -6.84 29.58
CA LEU A 711 13.17 -7.18 28.44
C LEU A 711 14.53 -7.74 28.89
N PRO A 712 15.28 -8.45 28.05
CA PRO A 712 16.66 -8.84 28.33
C PRO A 712 17.50 -7.63 28.79
N LYS A 713 18.50 -7.87 29.61
CA LYS A 713 19.45 -6.80 29.98
C LYS A 713 20.24 -6.40 28.72
N ALA A 714 20.23 -5.11 28.38
CA ALA A 714 21.05 -4.62 27.29
C ALA A 714 22.54 -4.80 27.59
N TRP A 715 23.27 -5.33 26.61
CA TRP A 715 24.72 -5.49 26.66
C TRP A 715 25.31 -5.12 25.29
N GLY A 716 25.90 -3.94 25.23
CA GLY A 716 26.26 -3.30 23.95
C GLY A 716 25.06 -2.66 23.25
N ASP A 717 25.34 -1.94 22.18
CA ASP A 717 24.30 -1.28 21.38
C ASP A 717 23.57 -2.30 20.50
N TYR A 718 22.30 -1.98 20.21
CA TYR A 718 21.43 -2.80 19.38
C TYR A 718 21.21 -4.22 19.90
N THR A 719 21.03 -4.36 21.21
CA THR A 719 20.74 -5.66 21.84
C THR A 719 19.44 -6.26 21.32
N PRO A 720 19.44 -7.49 20.74
CA PRO A 720 18.24 -8.11 20.23
C PRO A 720 17.29 -8.55 21.34
N VAL A 721 16.01 -8.52 21.06
CA VAL A 721 14.94 -9.05 21.90
C VAL A 721 14.15 -10.09 21.12
N SER A 722 14.05 -11.32 21.66
CA SER A 722 13.16 -12.35 21.14
C SER A 722 12.68 -13.18 22.33
N MET A 723 11.37 -13.14 22.60
CA MET A 723 10.74 -13.84 23.74
C MET A 723 9.42 -14.44 23.26
N HIS A 724 9.25 -15.74 23.41
CA HIS A 724 8.03 -16.43 23.03
C HIS A 724 7.30 -16.96 24.26
N PHE A 725 6.01 -16.71 24.32
CA PHE A 725 5.13 -17.14 25.41
C PHE A 725 4.04 -18.03 24.83
N THR A 726 3.87 -19.20 25.41
CA THR A 726 2.86 -20.20 25.02
C THR A 726 1.90 -20.51 26.17
N GLU A 727 0.63 -20.72 25.86
CA GLU A 727 -0.38 -21.14 26.84
C GLU A 727 0.00 -22.48 27.47
N VAL A 728 -0.25 -22.63 28.80
CA VAL A 728 0.08 -23.83 29.59
C VAL A 728 -1.19 -24.56 30.00
#